data_ce17d72d32f669205b155e8ac8e082f1
#
_entry.id   ce17d72d32f669205b155e8ac8e082f1
#
_cell.length_a   1.000
_cell.length_b   1.000
_cell.length_c   1.000
_cell.angle_alpha   90.00
_cell.angle_beta   90.00
_cell.angle_gamma   90.00
#
_symmetry.space_group_name_H-M   'P 1'
#
loop_
_entity.id
_entity.type
_entity.pdbx_description
1 polymer ?
#
loop_
_entity_poly.entity_id
_entity_poly.type
_entity_poly.pdbx_seq_one_letter_code
_entity_poly.pdbx_strand_id
1 'polypeptide(L)'
;MSNKHLDNCLVFPMRRGPYQNNGASPWYCTLELGTPGQPLKFAIDSGTNMNWITSALCPADQCVHFAGSRFDFQASSTFAFTDCLQRPYSFGPWGTMQVESASDVLTMPCGTPLETQLLLAAAYDGEQFKQLDWDGGLGLPCSSAYVEGRSAFLLQALMREGQLSPDHPFVAFDWDNQAHTGSCQMGGVDPTKTQGAQLFLPWSVYSTLAGVEYIWSADLKSYSVGSELMASNIKFALDSGSSQFKGDDGLMRRTLARIAQGGEPDIVLGFADGEITLGADLYNCLIEEGPQKGERLPQFAPLGLADLVLVGSLVMEHCYTVYEYQVVKCSHEVYSLAPVGVWLFNRADGPQIITRSSSKRSTPGTRAIVNGKLALPGPSNETVSVAGTWKNDYGSVMNLEVSGQRIYGTYHSSTGSTGKYPVCGFSLGAGASREKNQPIALAINWHALGADSCDPSWNWTSGLSGQLSMTVAGDALTLSHLLVATSDFPELAAPGTYVDKLVYRRIEKPLYVEPPLPSTLLPVENALAGNWVAGDGTSLVLSVHSHSKQRMGIVRGQLTCPNSGAGAEVSGFTDINAVASKLKRQSVSLTAAETPDATVRALCGALELEGETLELLVLASASVAPANAYLATQISSIRFTRTT
;
A
#
# COMPACT_ATOMS: atom_id res chain seq x y z
N MET A 1 -1.81 2.03 -41.73
CA MET A 1 -1.90 3.14 -40.74
C MET A 1 -1.01 2.78 -39.58
N SER A 2 0.07 3.50 -39.36
CA SER A 2 1.12 3.22 -38.39
C SER A 2 0.58 3.34 -36.97
N ASN A 3 0.74 2.29 -36.16
CA ASN A 3 0.39 2.21 -34.73
C ASN A 3 1.22 3.20 -33.89
N LYS A 4 0.95 4.49 -33.97
CA LYS A 4 1.62 5.52 -33.15
C LYS A 4 1.26 5.51 -31.66
N HIS A 5 0.41 4.57 -31.19
CA HIS A 5 -0.01 4.49 -29.78
C HIS A 5 0.78 3.50 -28.92
N LEU A 6 1.73 2.77 -29.51
CA LEU A 6 2.60 1.82 -28.80
C LEU A 6 3.99 2.37 -28.44
N ASP A 7 4.31 3.60 -28.83
CA ASP A 7 5.69 4.14 -28.77
C ASP A 7 6.19 4.43 -27.32
N ASN A 8 5.35 4.30 -26.28
CA ASN A 8 5.72 4.50 -24.87
C ASN A 8 5.23 3.36 -23.96
N CYS A 9 5.15 2.16 -24.46
CA CYS A 9 4.67 1.01 -23.74
C CYS A 9 5.77 -0.04 -23.62
N LEU A 10 5.99 -0.59 -22.43
CA LEU A 10 6.90 -1.71 -22.19
C LEU A 10 6.11 -3.01 -22.17
N VAL A 11 6.57 -3.99 -22.94
CA VAL A 11 6.00 -5.33 -23.00
C VAL A 11 6.99 -6.33 -22.42
N PHE A 12 6.59 -6.98 -21.34
CA PHE A 12 7.32 -8.07 -20.70
C PHE A 12 6.79 -9.38 -21.27
N PRO A 13 7.59 -10.13 -22.08
CA PRO A 13 7.18 -11.45 -22.56
C PRO A 13 7.05 -12.40 -21.37
N MET A 14 5.87 -13.00 -21.23
CA MET A 14 5.57 -13.95 -20.15
C MET A 14 5.61 -15.39 -20.68
N ARG A 15 5.99 -16.30 -19.82
CA ARG A 15 5.93 -17.74 -20.05
C ARG A 15 5.26 -18.41 -18.87
N ARG A 16 4.59 -19.53 -19.16
CA ARG A 16 3.96 -20.38 -18.14
C ARG A 16 4.85 -21.59 -17.87
N GLY A 17 5.18 -21.81 -16.60
CA GLY A 17 5.72 -23.07 -16.10
C GLY A 17 4.63 -24.12 -15.86
N PRO A 18 4.99 -25.30 -15.33
CA PRO A 18 4.02 -26.34 -15.03
C PRO A 18 3.12 -25.96 -13.84
N TYR A 19 1.86 -26.36 -13.89
CA TYR A 19 0.96 -26.27 -12.73
C TYR A 19 1.39 -27.27 -11.64
N GLN A 20 1.69 -26.78 -10.42
CA GLN A 20 2.22 -27.59 -9.32
C GLN A 20 1.29 -27.71 -8.10
N ASN A 21 0.08 -27.16 -8.14
CA ASN A 21 -0.87 -27.12 -7.01
C ASN A 21 -0.30 -26.51 -5.70
N ASN A 22 0.68 -25.63 -5.83
CA ASN A 22 1.33 -24.94 -4.71
C ASN A 22 0.70 -23.59 -4.39
N GLY A 23 -0.27 -23.16 -5.18
CA GLY A 23 -0.97 -21.89 -5.05
C GLY A 23 -0.24 -20.68 -5.64
N ALA A 24 1.02 -20.82 -6.12
CA ALA A 24 1.72 -19.79 -6.87
C ALA A 24 1.28 -19.76 -8.33
N SER A 25 1.31 -18.59 -8.94
CA SER A 25 1.15 -18.44 -10.37
C SER A 25 2.30 -19.14 -11.10
N PRO A 26 2.04 -19.94 -12.15
CA PRO A 26 3.12 -20.50 -12.97
C PRO A 26 3.67 -19.50 -13.98
N TRP A 27 3.19 -18.26 -14.00
CA TRP A 27 3.57 -17.23 -14.98
C TRP A 27 4.76 -16.40 -14.54
N TYR A 28 5.76 -16.27 -15.41
CA TYR A 28 6.97 -15.49 -15.18
C TYR A 28 7.47 -14.81 -16.46
N CYS A 29 8.25 -13.74 -16.29
CA CYS A 29 9.13 -13.17 -17.32
C CYS A 29 10.59 -13.45 -16.95
N THR A 30 11.48 -13.48 -17.96
CA THR A 30 12.93 -13.55 -17.71
C THR A 30 13.53 -12.18 -17.95
N LEU A 31 14.23 -11.65 -16.95
CA LEU A 31 14.93 -10.37 -16.98
C LEU A 31 16.37 -10.57 -16.53
N GLU A 32 17.25 -9.67 -16.94
CA GLU A 32 18.64 -9.65 -16.50
C GLU A 32 18.82 -8.73 -15.31
N LEU A 33 19.40 -9.25 -14.22
CA LEU A 33 19.72 -8.50 -13.00
C LEU A 33 21.23 -8.43 -12.80
N GLY A 34 21.74 -7.25 -12.44
CA GLY A 34 23.15 -6.99 -12.19
C GLY A 34 23.96 -6.61 -13.43
N THR A 35 25.26 -6.37 -13.25
CA THR A 35 26.22 -6.01 -14.30
C THR A 35 27.50 -6.86 -14.16
N PRO A 36 27.77 -7.84 -15.04
CA PRO A 36 26.96 -8.23 -16.20
C PRO A 36 25.59 -8.82 -15.80
N GLY A 37 24.60 -8.72 -16.70
CA GLY A 37 23.24 -9.19 -16.45
C GLY A 37 23.17 -10.71 -16.26
N GLN A 38 22.50 -11.13 -15.20
CA GLN A 38 22.21 -12.54 -14.91
C GLN A 38 20.74 -12.80 -15.23
N PRO A 39 20.42 -13.75 -16.14
CA PRO A 39 19.04 -14.03 -16.50
C PRO A 39 18.33 -14.78 -15.38
N LEU A 40 17.25 -14.18 -14.86
CA LEU A 40 16.46 -14.69 -13.75
C LEU A 40 14.98 -14.61 -14.08
N LYS A 41 14.20 -15.54 -13.54
CA LYS A 41 12.75 -15.60 -13.71
C LYS A 41 12.04 -14.79 -12.63
N PHE A 42 11.15 -13.89 -13.04
CA PHE A 42 10.37 -13.06 -12.13
C PHE A 42 8.87 -13.23 -12.37
N ALA A 43 8.10 -13.46 -11.31
CA ALA A 43 6.67 -13.17 -11.34
C ALA A 43 6.46 -11.65 -11.30
N ILE A 44 5.50 -11.11 -12.09
CA ILE A 44 4.98 -9.77 -11.90
C ILE A 44 3.74 -9.93 -11.03
N ASP A 45 3.86 -9.56 -9.76
CA ASP A 45 2.98 -10.02 -8.69
C ASP A 45 2.16 -8.88 -8.10
N SER A 46 0.85 -8.85 -8.43
CA SER A 46 -0.09 -7.86 -7.90
C SER A 46 -0.54 -8.14 -6.44
N GLY A 47 -0.15 -9.28 -5.89
CA GLY A 47 -0.35 -9.66 -4.49
C GLY A 47 0.83 -9.35 -3.58
N THR A 48 1.89 -8.69 -4.07
CA THR A 48 3.02 -8.26 -3.24
C THR A 48 3.36 -6.78 -3.43
N ASN A 49 3.96 -6.17 -2.42
CA ASN A 49 4.31 -4.75 -2.39
C ASN A 49 5.82 -4.50 -2.43
N MET A 50 6.62 -5.47 -2.84
CA MET A 50 8.07 -5.36 -2.92
C MET A 50 8.65 -6.18 -4.07
N ASN A 51 9.91 -5.90 -4.40
CA ASN A 51 10.72 -6.72 -5.27
C ASN A 51 11.63 -7.62 -4.43
N TRP A 52 11.74 -8.89 -4.78
CA TRP A 52 12.60 -9.82 -4.08
C TRP A 52 13.19 -10.85 -5.02
N ILE A 53 14.29 -11.48 -4.62
CA ILE A 53 15.01 -12.49 -5.42
C ILE A 53 15.71 -13.52 -4.52
N THR A 54 15.71 -14.77 -4.93
CA THR A 54 16.58 -15.80 -4.38
C THR A 54 18.02 -15.47 -4.72
N SER A 55 18.89 -15.45 -3.72
CA SER A 55 20.27 -14.98 -3.92
C SER A 55 21.32 -15.90 -3.32
N ALA A 56 22.59 -15.63 -3.62
CA ALA A 56 23.74 -16.30 -3.03
C ALA A 56 23.94 -16.02 -1.52
N LEU A 57 23.14 -15.12 -0.91
CA LEU A 57 23.08 -14.99 0.55
C LEU A 57 22.55 -16.25 1.22
N CYS A 58 21.64 -16.93 0.56
CA CYS A 58 21.09 -18.19 1.06
C CYS A 58 22.04 -19.35 0.74
N PRO A 59 22.39 -20.23 1.68
CA PRO A 59 23.09 -21.46 1.38
C PRO A 59 22.40 -22.28 0.29
N ALA A 60 23.18 -22.95 -0.57
CA ALA A 60 22.67 -23.59 -1.77
C ALA A 60 21.65 -24.72 -1.50
N ASP A 61 21.68 -25.29 -0.31
CA ASP A 61 20.80 -26.36 0.17
C ASP A 61 19.56 -25.88 0.92
N GLN A 62 19.46 -24.58 1.24
CA GLN A 62 18.36 -24.02 2.05
C GLN A 62 17.29 -23.31 1.23
N CYS A 63 17.64 -22.56 0.19
CA CYS A 63 16.69 -21.89 -0.69
C CYS A 63 16.56 -22.61 -2.03
N VAL A 64 16.38 -23.92 -1.98
CA VAL A 64 16.09 -24.71 -3.18
C VAL A 64 14.66 -24.43 -3.61
N HIS A 65 14.47 -24.09 -4.89
CA HIS A 65 13.17 -23.89 -5.51
C HIS A 65 13.17 -24.47 -6.92
N PHE A 66 11.98 -24.68 -7.48
CA PHE A 66 11.81 -25.40 -8.75
C PHE A 66 12.47 -24.68 -9.92
N ALA A 67 12.39 -23.34 -10.01
CA ALA A 67 13.03 -22.56 -11.06
C ALA A 67 14.57 -22.69 -11.05
N GLY A 68 15.17 -22.81 -9.86
CA GLY A 68 16.54 -23.27 -9.63
C GLY A 68 17.64 -22.22 -9.79
N SER A 69 17.35 -21.00 -10.29
CA SER A 69 18.37 -19.94 -10.44
C SER A 69 18.47 -19.07 -9.19
N ARG A 70 19.63 -18.46 -9.02
CA ARG A 70 19.95 -17.64 -7.85
C ARG A 70 20.79 -16.44 -8.30
N PHE A 71 20.49 -15.29 -7.80
CA PHE A 71 21.29 -14.10 -8.07
C PHE A 71 22.62 -14.14 -7.34
N ASP A 72 23.71 -14.15 -8.08
CA ASP A 72 25.06 -14.00 -7.53
C ASP A 72 25.41 -12.51 -7.46
N PHE A 73 25.11 -11.89 -6.32
CA PHE A 73 25.38 -10.47 -6.11
C PHE A 73 26.87 -10.12 -6.10
N GLN A 74 27.76 -11.09 -5.83
CA GLN A 74 29.19 -10.87 -5.83
C GLN A 74 29.76 -10.73 -7.27
N ALA A 75 29.06 -11.28 -8.24
CA ALA A 75 29.41 -11.16 -9.65
C ALA A 75 28.90 -9.85 -10.28
N SER A 76 28.09 -9.04 -9.57
CA SER A 76 27.57 -7.77 -10.10
C SER A 76 28.41 -6.57 -9.65
N SER A 77 28.88 -5.78 -10.61
CA SER A 77 29.63 -4.56 -10.34
C SER A 77 28.77 -3.35 -9.95
N THR A 78 27.45 -3.45 -10.13
CA THR A 78 26.47 -2.39 -9.79
C THR A 78 25.72 -2.68 -8.50
N PHE A 79 25.97 -3.84 -7.90
CA PHE A 79 25.33 -4.27 -6.67
C PHE A 79 25.74 -3.43 -5.46
N ALA A 80 24.76 -3.10 -4.61
CA ALA A 80 25.02 -2.48 -3.31
C ALA A 80 24.00 -2.95 -2.26
N PHE A 81 24.46 -3.32 -1.06
CA PHE A 81 23.58 -3.44 0.09
C PHE A 81 23.09 -2.05 0.51
N THR A 82 21.79 -1.93 0.79
CA THR A 82 21.21 -0.67 1.31
C THR A 82 21.14 -0.66 2.83
N ASP A 83 20.99 -1.82 3.43
CA ASP A 83 21.25 -2.07 4.84
C ASP A 83 21.89 -3.46 4.97
N CYS A 84 22.73 -3.69 5.96
CA CYS A 84 23.36 -4.99 6.21
C CYS A 84 22.62 -5.74 7.34
N LEU A 85 21.29 -5.63 7.40
CA LEU A 85 20.47 -6.21 8.45
C LEU A 85 19.53 -7.26 7.88
N GLN A 86 19.76 -8.52 8.26
CA GLN A 86 18.77 -9.57 8.02
C GLN A 86 17.52 -9.33 8.86
N ARG A 87 16.36 -9.45 8.20
CA ARG A 87 15.06 -9.34 8.86
C ARG A 87 14.07 -10.35 8.28
N PRO A 88 13.12 -10.83 9.10
CA PRO A 88 12.06 -11.68 8.58
C PRO A 88 11.10 -10.83 7.76
N TYR A 89 10.70 -11.36 6.61
CA TYR A 89 9.62 -10.84 5.80
C TYR A 89 8.55 -11.91 5.61
N SER A 90 7.30 -11.60 5.99
CA SER A 90 6.20 -12.54 5.93
C SER A 90 5.41 -12.40 4.62
N PHE A 91 5.20 -13.52 3.96
CA PHE A 91 4.28 -13.67 2.82
C PHE A 91 2.93 -14.27 3.26
N GLY A 92 2.51 -13.95 4.48
CA GLY A 92 1.30 -14.52 5.07
C GLY A 92 1.39 -16.04 5.21
N PRO A 93 0.35 -16.77 4.78
CA PRO A 93 0.31 -18.24 4.90
C PRO A 93 1.38 -18.98 4.05
N TRP A 94 2.03 -18.28 3.13
CA TRP A 94 3.11 -18.82 2.31
C TRP A 94 4.39 -19.09 3.09
N GLY A 95 4.56 -18.43 4.23
CA GLY A 95 5.75 -18.55 5.05
C GLY A 95 6.49 -17.23 5.18
N THR A 96 7.71 -17.33 5.66
CA THR A 96 8.58 -16.19 5.94
C THR A 96 9.91 -16.38 5.22
N MET A 97 10.49 -15.30 4.72
CA MET A 97 11.88 -15.27 4.27
C MET A 97 12.70 -14.44 5.24
N GLN A 98 13.96 -14.83 5.47
CA GLN A 98 14.96 -13.89 5.97
C GLN A 98 15.50 -13.13 4.78
N VAL A 99 15.49 -11.80 4.83
CA VAL A 99 15.88 -10.95 3.70
C VAL A 99 16.85 -9.87 4.11
N GLU A 100 17.69 -9.43 3.18
CA GLU A 100 18.50 -8.23 3.28
C GLU A 100 18.15 -7.26 2.15
N SER A 101 18.18 -5.97 2.43
CA SER A 101 17.88 -4.93 1.43
C SER A 101 19.10 -4.61 0.60
N ALA A 102 18.89 -4.50 -0.70
CA ALA A 102 19.94 -4.16 -1.67
C ALA A 102 19.37 -3.36 -2.84
N SER A 103 20.25 -2.83 -3.66
CA SER A 103 19.92 -2.25 -4.97
C SER A 103 20.84 -2.84 -6.04
N ASP A 104 20.28 -3.00 -7.24
CA ASP A 104 21.05 -3.36 -8.44
C ASP A 104 20.32 -2.91 -9.70
N VAL A 105 20.94 -3.09 -10.85
CA VAL A 105 20.39 -2.75 -12.16
C VAL A 105 19.57 -3.91 -12.71
N LEU A 106 18.28 -3.66 -12.96
CA LEU A 106 17.39 -4.57 -13.68
C LEU A 106 17.26 -4.09 -15.13
N THR A 107 17.58 -4.96 -16.09
CA THR A 107 17.49 -4.63 -17.51
C THR A 107 16.07 -4.89 -18.01
N MET A 108 15.40 -3.84 -18.47
CA MET A 108 14.06 -3.93 -19.04
C MET A 108 14.05 -4.67 -20.38
N PRO A 109 12.90 -5.21 -20.82
CA PRO A 109 12.81 -5.94 -22.10
C PRO A 109 13.28 -5.14 -23.33
N CYS A 110 13.23 -3.83 -23.27
CA CYS A 110 13.73 -2.93 -24.32
C CYS A 110 15.26 -2.70 -24.26
N GLY A 111 15.96 -3.33 -23.30
CA GLY A 111 17.40 -3.18 -23.08
C GLY A 111 17.78 -1.98 -22.22
N THR A 112 16.83 -1.20 -21.74
CA THR A 112 17.11 -0.04 -20.88
C THR A 112 17.38 -0.49 -19.44
N PRO A 113 18.45 -0.04 -18.79
CA PRO A 113 18.73 -0.33 -17.39
C PRO A 113 17.80 0.48 -16.47
N LEU A 114 17.38 -0.13 -15.37
CA LEU A 114 16.63 0.51 -14.30
C LEU A 114 17.28 0.16 -12.95
N GLU A 115 17.75 1.15 -12.23
CA GLU A 115 18.18 0.94 -10.85
C GLU A 115 16.96 0.55 -10.00
N THR A 116 17.03 -0.61 -9.36
CA THR A 116 15.91 -1.19 -8.63
C THR A 116 16.33 -1.61 -7.24
N GLN A 117 15.42 -1.48 -6.29
CA GLN A 117 15.59 -1.97 -4.94
C GLN A 117 15.00 -3.35 -4.81
N LEU A 118 15.71 -4.21 -4.09
CA LEU A 118 15.43 -5.63 -3.96
C LEU A 118 15.57 -6.07 -2.51
N LEU A 119 14.78 -7.07 -2.14
CA LEU A 119 15.03 -7.88 -0.97
C LEU A 119 15.72 -9.18 -1.42
N LEU A 120 16.94 -9.40 -0.96
CA LEU A 120 17.68 -10.63 -1.21
C LEU A 120 17.26 -11.68 -0.19
N ALA A 121 16.71 -12.81 -0.65
CA ALA A 121 16.39 -13.92 0.23
C ALA A 121 17.68 -14.57 0.76
N ALA A 122 17.79 -14.66 2.07
CA ALA A 122 18.88 -15.28 2.80
C ALA A 122 18.47 -16.63 3.45
N ALA A 123 17.17 -16.86 3.68
CA ALA A 123 16.62 -18.15 4.09
C ALA A 123 15.12 -18.22 3.78
N TYR A 124 14.62 -19.44 3.51
CA TYR A 124 13.18 -19.74 3.39
C TYR A 124 12.67 -20.44 4.64
N ASP A 125 11.50 -20.00 5.12
CA ASP A 125 10.69 -20.68 6.13
C ASP A 125 9.29 -20.89 5.53
N GLY A 126 9.15 -21.97 4.76
CA GLY A 126 7.92 -22.36 4.06
C GLY A 126 8.20 -23.30 2.90
N GLU A 127 7.57 -24.48 2.90
CA GLU A 127 7.74 -25.50 1.86
C GLU A 127 7.23 -25.03 0.49
N GLN A 128 6.28 -24.08 0.47
CA GLN A 128 5.69 -23.52 -0.74
C GLN A 128 6.74 -22.82 -1.62
N PHE A 129 7.74 -22.19 -1.02
CA PHE A 129 8.82 -21.54 -1.77
C PHE A 129 9.64 -22.53 -2.62
N LYS A 130 9.69 -23.79 -2.22
CA LYS A 130 10.45 -24.84 -2.96
C LYS A 130 9.85 -25.16 -4.32
N GLN A 131 8.57 -24.88 -4.53
CA GLN A 131 7.84 -25.24 -5.74
C GLN A 131 7.66 -24.04 -6.70
N LEU A 132 8.34 -22.92 -6.48
CA LEU A 132 8.20 -21.72 -7.31
C LEU A 132 8.81 -21.93 -8.70
N ASP A 133 8.05 -21.57 -9.75
CA ASP A 133 8.48 -21.56 -11.15
C ASP A 133 9.36 -20.34 -11.50
N TRP A 134 9.61 -19.48 -10.53
CA TRP A 134 10.34 -18.23 -10.66
C TRP A 134 11.32 -18.01 -9.50
N ASP A 135 12.38 -17.25 -9.77
CA ASP A 135 13.50 -17.02 -8.85
C ASP A 135 13.23 -15.84 -7.90
N GLY A 136 12.29 -14.97 -8.28
CA GLY A 136 11.90 -13.80 -7.52
C GLY A 136 10.58 -13.19 -7.98
N GLY A 137 10.13 -12.15 -7.30
CA GLY A 137 8.91 -11.42 -7.58
C GLY A 137 9.14 -9.91 -7.76
N LEU A 138 8.47 -9.32 -8.72
CA LEU A 138 8.37 -7.88 -8.92
C LEU A 138 6.98 -7.42 -8.49
N GLY A 139 6.91 -6.66 -7.39
CA GLY A 139 5.66 -6.23 -6.80
C GLY A 139 4.88 -5.23 -7.67
N LEU A 140 3.57 -5.46 -7.76
CA LEU A 140 2.61 -4.60 -8.43
C LEU A 140 1.46 -4.23 -7.46
N PRO A 141 1.76 -3.55 -6.35
CA PRO A 141 0.75 -3.18 -5.37
C PRO A 141 -0.28 -2.20 -5.96
N CYS A 142 -1.46 -2.11 -5.35
CA CYS A 142 -2.48 -1.15 -5.78
C CYS A 142 -2.08 0.30 -5.52
N SER A 143 -1.15 0.55 -4.61
CA SER A 143 -0.68 1.90 -4.27
C SER A 143 0.80 1.88 -3.91
N SER A 144 1.54 2.89 -4.34
CA SER A 144 2.94 3.09 -3.97
C SER A 144 3.17 3.34 -2.47
N ALA A 145 2.16 3.79 -1.75
CA ALA A 145 2.26 4.10 -0.33
C ALA A 145 2.37 2.87 0.58
N TYR A 146 2.00 1.70 0.08
CA TYR A 146 2.12 0.44 0.83
C TYR A 146 3.44 -0.30 0.61
N VAL A 147 4.34 0.28 -0.17
CA VAL A 147 5.64 -0.32 -0.43
C VAL A 147 6.57 -0.03 0.75
N GLU A 148 6.98 -1.06 1.48
CA GLU A 148 7.99 -0.93 2.52
C GLU A 148 9.37 -0.63 1.91
N GLY A 149 10.02 0.37 2.47
CA GLY A 149 11.36 0.74 2.06
C GLY A 149 11.40 1.47 0.72
N ARG A 150 12.59 1.52 0.14
CA ARG A 150 12.87 2.16 -1.14
C ARG A 150 12.57 1.27 -2.34
N SER A 151 11.76 0.22 -2.18
CA SER A 151 11.43 -0.61 -3.30
C SER A 151 10.77 0.29 -4.33
N ALA A 152 11.47 0.53 -5.41
CA ALA A 152 10.88 1.22 -6.51
C ALA A 152 9.77 0.33 -7.05
N PHE A 153 8.52 0.64 -6.69
CA PHE A 153 7.39 0.08 -7.38
C PHE A 153 7.62 0.24 -8.89
N LEU A 154 7.72 -0.88 -9.60
CA LEU A 154 8.30 -0.92 -10.95
C LEU A 154 7.67 0.11 -11.89
N LEU A 155 6.32 0.20 -11.90
CA LEU A 155 5.61 1.16 -12.74
C LEU A 155 5.96 2.62 -12.38
N GLN A 156 6.05 2.93 -11.09
CA GLN A 156 6.42 4.27 -10.61
C GLN A 156 7.87 4.62 -10.96
N ALA A 157 8.79 3.66 -10.84
CA ALA A 157 10.19 3.85 -11.19
C ALA A 157 10.35 4.11 -12.70
N LEU A 158 9.66 3.34 -13.54
CA LEU A 158 9.66 3.53 -14.99
C LEU A 158 9.09 4.89 -15.42
N MET A 159 8.06 5.37 -14.73
CA MET A 159 7.52 6.72 -14.97
C MET A 159 8.50 7.81 -14.52
N ARG A 160 9.14 7.65 -13.37
CA ARG A 160 10.14 8.59 -12.85
C ARG A 160 11.33 8.74 -13.79
N GLU A 161 11.80 7.62 -14.36
CA GLU A 161 12.90 7.60 -15.32
C GLU A 161 12.46 8.00 -16.75
N GLY A 162 11.20 8.41 -16.94
CA GLY A 162 10.68 8.84 -18.24
C GLY A 162 10.51 7.72 -19.26
N GLN A 163 10.61 6.46 -18.85
CA GLN A 163 10.44 5.30 -19.72
C GLN A 163 8.96 5.02 -20.03
N LEU A 164 8.05 5.45 -19.15
CA LEU A 164 6.60 5.37 -19.32
C LEU A 164 5.95 6.73 -19.13
N SER A 165 4.89 6.99 -19.91
CA SER A 165 4.10 8.21 -19.75
C SER A 165 3.17 8.10 -18.54
N PRO A 166 3.10 9.11 -17.68
CA PRO A 166 2.12 9.18 -16.61
C PRO A 166 0.67 9.31 -17.10
N ASP A 167 0.45 9.61 -18.39
CA ASP A 167 -0.88 9.70 -18.97
C ASP A 167 -1.51 8.33 -19.25
N HIS A 168 -0.70 7.25 -19.19
CA HIS A 168 -1.11 5.88 -19.45
C HIS A 168 -0.77 4.94 -18.30
N PRO A 169 -1.33 5.17 -17.09
CA PRO A 169 -0.97 4.43 -15.87
C PRO A 169 -1.69 3.08 -15.80
N PHE A 170 -1.47 2.24 -16.81
CA PHE A 170 -2.08 0.93 -16.94
C PHE A 170 -1.05 -0.17 -16.89
N VAL A 171 -1.43 -1.30 -16.27
CA VAL A 171 -0.71 -2.57 -16.40
C VAL A 171 -1.69 -3.63 -16.88
N ALA A 172 -1.39 -4.23 -18.02
CA ALA A 172 -2.27 -5.19 -18.67
C ALA A 172 -1.60 -6.56 -18.79
N PHE A 173 -2.37 -7.62 -18.49
CA PHE A 173 -1.96 -9.00 -18.66
C PHE A 173 -2.78 -9.67 -19.75
N ASP A 174 -2.08 -10.34 -20.66
CA ASP A 174 -2.65 -11.18 -21.71
C ASP A 174 -1.95 -12.53 -21.69
N TRP A 175 -2.61 -13.54 -21.12
CA TRP A 175 -2.04 -14.88 -20.92
C TRP A 175 -2.77 -15.92 -21.76
N ASP A 176 -2.05 -16.60 -22.63
CA ASP A 176 -2.56 -17.72 -23.41
C ASP A 176 -2.10 -19.04 -22.76
N ASN A 177 -3.02 -19.65 -22.01
CA ASN A 177 -2.74 -20.89 -21.29
C ASN A 177 -2.50 -22.09 -22.24
N GLN A 178 -3.05 -22.09 -23.45
CA GLN A 178 -2.82 -23.17 -24.41
C GLN A 178 -1.44 -23.07 -25.06
N ALA A 179 -1.02 -21.84 -25.40
CA ALA A 179 0.30 -21.61 -25.98
C ALA A 179 1.43 -21.53 -24.94
N HIS A 180 1.11 -21.47 -23.64
CA HIS A 180 2.05 -21.26 -22.52
C HIS A 180 2.89 -19.97 -22.67
N THR A 181 2.33 -18.98 -23.34
CA THR A 181 2.95 -17.67 -23.59
C THR A 181 1.99 -16.55 -23.32
N GLY A 182 2.53 -15.38 -23.00
CA GLY A 182 1.72 -14.21 -22.73
C GLY A 182 2.55 -12.95 -22.66
N SER A 183 1.94 -11.90 -22.18
CA SER A 183 2.61 -10.63 -21.93
C SER A 183 2.05 -9.93 -20.69
N CYS A 184 2.93 -9.18 -20.03
CA CYS A 184 2.53 -8.08 -19.17
C CYS A 184 2.95 -6.78 -19.86
N GLN A 185 2.01 -5.88 -20.07
CA GLN A 185 2.21 -4.61 -20.75
C GLN A 185 2.06 -3.47 -19.75
N MET A 186 3.06 -2.60 -19.63
CA MET A 186 3.02 -1.42 -18.79
C MET A 186 3.01 -0.14 -19.62
N GLY A 187 2.19 0.83 -19.25
CA GLY A 187 2.07 2.12 -19.93
C GLY A 187 1.06 2.16 -21.07
N GLY A 188 0.20 1.15 -21.23
CA GLY A 188 -0.80 1.15 -22.28
C GLY A 188 -1.77 -0.04 -22.22
N VAL A 189 -2.77 -0.01 -23.08
CA VAL A 189 -3.80 -1.03 -23.23
C VAL A 189 -3.92 -1.38 -24.71
N ASP A 190 -3.91 -2.66 -25.05
CA ASP A 190 -4.15 -3.10 -26.43
C ASP A 190 -5.64 -3.01 -26.77
N PRO A 191 -6.05 -2.08 -27.67
CA PRO A 191 -7.45 -1.88 -27.99
C PRO A 191 -8.08 -3.07 -28.73
N THR A 192 -7.29 -3.95 -29.33
CA THR A 192 -7.79 -5.17 -30.00
C THR A 192 -8.25 -6.21 -29.00
N LYS A 193 -7.71 -6.18 -27.77
CA LYS A 193 -8.05 -7.11 -26.68
C LYS A 193 -9.25 -6.62 -25.84
N THR A 194 -9.71 -5.40 -26.03
CA THR A 194 -10.80 -4.80 -25.22
C THR A 194 -12.17 -4.87 -25.92
N GLN A 195 -12.33 -5.68 -26.96
CA GLN A 195 -13.56 -5.77 -27.77
C GLN A 195 -14.58 -6.76 -27.22
N GLY A 196 -14.20 -7.65 -26.30
CA GLY A 196 -15.10 -8.63 -25.67
C GLY A 196 -16.05 -8.00 -24.64
N ALA A 197 -16.92 -8.83 -24.05
CA ALA A 197 -17.68 -8.41 -22.88
C ALA A 197 -16.73 -7.95 -21.78
N GLN A 198 -17.04 -6.82 -21.15
CA GLN A 198 -16.16 -6.16 -20.19
C GLN A 198 -16.82 -6.06 -18.81
N LEU A 199 -16.01 -6.12 -17.78
CA LEU A 199 -16.38 -5.85 -16.39
C LEU A 199 -15.35 -4.94 -15.75
N PHE A 200 -15.79 -3.85 -15.13
CA PHE A 200 -14.94 -3.00 -14.31
C PHE A 200 -15.19 -3.27 -12.83
N LEU A 201 -14.13 -3.55 -12.12
CA LEU A 201 -14.12 -3.78 -10.67
C LEU A 201 -13.48 -2.55 -9.99
N PRO A 202 -14.29 -1.61 -9.47
CA PRO A 202 -13.74 -0.46 -8.75
C PRO A 202 -12.94 -0.92 -7.55
N TRP A 203 -11.75 -0.36 -7.36
CA TRP A 203 -10.96 -0.67 -6.18
C TRP A 203 -11.70 -0.26 -4.90
N SER A 204 -11.70 -1.16 -3.92
CA SER A 204 -12.28 -0.96 -2.61
C SER A 204 -11.43 -1.70 -1.58
N VAL A 205 -10.83 -0.94 -0.65
CA VAL A 205 -9.82 -1.48 0.28
C VAL A 205 -10.31 -2.70 1.05
N TYR A 206 -9.46 -3.71 1.17
CA TYR A 206 -9.63 -4.80 2.12
C TYR A 206 -9.01 -4.37 3.45
N SER A 207 -9.83 -4.16 4.47
CA SER A 207 -9.43 -3.62 5.78
C SER A 207 -9.64 -4.59 6.94
N THR A 208 -10.06 -5.82 6.67
CA THR A 208 -10.30 -6.84 7.70
C THR A 208 -8.99 -7.28 8.38
N LEU A 209 -7.88 -7.27 7.65
CA LEU A 209 -6.54 -7.54 8.18
C LEU A 209 -5.60 -6.37 7.85
N ALA A 210 -4.95 -5.82 8.86
CA ALA A 210 -3.97 -4.77 8.67
C ALA A 210 -2.69 -5.31 8.00
N GLY A 211 -2.10 -4.50 7.09
CA GLY A 211 -0.85 -4.82 6.41
C GLY A 211 -1.01 -5.51 5.05
N VAL A 212 -2.25 -5.73 4.59
CA VAL A 212 -2.57 -6.28 3.27
C VAL A 212 -3.41 -5.34 2.42
N GLU A 213 -3.50 -4.07 2.78
CA GLU A 213 -4.30 -3.05 2.08
C GLU A 213 -3.76 -2.74 0.67
N TYR A 214 -2.57 -3.23 0.34
CA TYR A 214 -1.94 -3.06 -0.98
C TYR A 214 -2.52 -3.96 -2.07
N ILE A 215 -3.39 -4.93 -1.73
CA ILE A 215 -3.96 -5.84 -2.72
C ILE A 215 -5.03 -5.17 -3.58
N TRP A 216 -5.20 -5.68 -4.79
CA TRP A 216 -6.21 -5.22 -5.74
C TRP A 216 -7.58 -5.78 -5.42
N SER A 217 -8.23 -5.21 -4.42
CA SER A 217 -9.55 -5.67 -3.94
C SER A 217 -10.70 -4.82 -4.46
N ALA A 218 -11.87 -5.46 -4.55
CA ALA A 218 -13.15 -4.88 -4.96
C ALA A 218 -14.30 -5.49 -4.13
N ASP A 219 -15.48 -4.86 -4.16
CA ASP A 219 -16.66 -5.40 -3.50
C ASP A 219 -17.28 -6.55 -4.27
N LEU A 220 -17.42 -7.72 -3.65
CA LEU A 220 -18.12 -8.89 -4.15
C LEU A 220 -19.51 -8.96 -3.50
N LYS A 221 -20.56 -8.88 -4.31
CA LYS A 221 -21.94 -8.90 -3.83
C LYS A 221 -22.44 -10.29 -3.49
N SER A 222 -22.02 -11.30 -4.27
CA SER A 222 -22.38 -12.69 -4.06
C SER A 222 -21.29 -13.62 -4.56
N TYR A 223 -21.11 -14.72 -3.84
CA TYR A 223 -20.31 -15.86 -4.23
C TYR A 223 -21.18 -17.11 -4.14
N SER A 224 -21.38 -17.79 -5.26
CA SER A 224 -22.25 -18.96 -5.34
C SER A 224 -21.52 -20.15 -5.97
N VAL A 225 -21.92 -21.37 -5.56
CA VAL A 225 -21.46 -22.64 -6.11
C VAL A 225 -22.68 -23.40 -6.60
N GLY A 226 -22.87 -23.47 -7.92
CA GLY A 226 -24.13 -23.88 -8.52
C GLY A 226 -25.26 -22.92 -8.13
N SER A 227 -26.36 -23.46 -7.61
CA SER A 227 -27.49 -22.66 -7.12
C SER A 227 -27.36 -22.18 -5.67
N GLU A 228 -26.29 -22.58 -4.96
CA GLU A 228 -26.12 -22.28 -3.52
C GLU A 228 -25.33 -21.00 -3.32
N LEU A 229 -25.94 -20.02 -2.61
CA LEU A 229 -25.24 -18.81 -2.19
C LEU A 229 -24.33 -19.13 -0.99
N MET A 230 -23.02 -19.07 -1.20
CA MET A 230 -22.00 -19.39 -0.20
C MET A 230 -21.61 -18.21 0.67
N ALA A 231 -21.59 -17.00 0.08
CA ALA A 231 -21.28 -15.74 0.77
C ALA A 231 -21.85 -14.53 0.04
N SER A 232 -22.07 -13.43 0.77
CA SER A 232 -22.52 -12.15 0.21
C SER A 232 -21.85 -10.95 0.89
N ASN A 233 -21.67 -9.86 0.13
CA ASN A 233 -21.07 -8.60 0.59
C ASN A 233 -19.71 -8.79 1.28
N ILE A 234 -18.84 -9.55 0.63
CA ILE A 234 -17.44 -9.76 1.00
C ILE A 234 -16.51 -9.07 0.00
N LYS A 235 -15.20 -9.24 0.13
CA LYS A 235 -14.23 -8.72 -0.82
C LYS A 235 -13.80 -9.78 -1.84
N PHE A 236 -13.48 -9.29 -3.00
CA PHE A 236 -12.78 -10.01 -4.08
C PHE A 236 -11.42 -9.37 -4.27
N ALA A 237 -10.39 -10.13 -4.53
CA ALA A 237 -9.09 -9.61 -4.96
C ALA A 237 -8.54 -10.41 -6.14
N LEU A 238 -7.85 -9.71 -7.05
CA LEU A 238 -7.19 -10.34 -8.18
C LEU A 238 -5.67 -10.24 -8.01
N ASP A 239 -5.02 -11.42 -8.02
CA ASP A 239 -3.61 -11.59 -7.67
C ASP A 239 -2.87 -12.36 -8.77
N SER A 240 -2.01 -11.66 -9.53
CA SER A 240 -1.23 -12.27 -10.62
C SER A 240 -0.11 -13.19 -10.13
N GLY A 241 0.32 -13.08 -8.87
CA GLY A 241 1.30 -13.98 -8.23
C GLY A 241 0.71 -15.28 -7.71
N SER A 242 -0.62 -15.37 -7.61
CA SER A 242 -1.35 -16.58 -7.19
C SER A 242 -1.91 -17.36 -8.38
N SER A 243 -2.18 -18.67 -8.19
CA SER A 243 -2.83 -19.50 -9.20
C SER A 243 -4.29 -19.83 -8.88
N GLN A 244 -4.63 -20.02 -7.61
CA GLN A 244 -5.87 -20.63 -7.13
C GLN A 244 -6.89 -19.59 -6.66
N PHE A 245 -8.12 -20.05 -6.38
CA PHE A 245 -9.04 -19.38 -5.47
C PHE A 245 -8.54 -19.58 -4.04
N LYS A 246 -8.36 -18.50 -3.31
CA LYS A 246 -7.90 -18.48 -1.93
C LYS A 246 -8.72 -17.50 -1.10
N GLY A 247 -8.54 -17.47 0.21
CA GLY A 247 -9.17 -16.45 1.06
C GLY A 247 -9.72 -17.01 2.35
N ASP A 248 -10.99 -16.70 2.64
CA ASP A 248 -11.67 -17.15 3.85
C ASP A 248 -11.68 -18.68 3.98
N ASP A 249 -11.10 -19.16 5.07
CA ASP A 249 -10.92 -20.59 5.33
C ASP A 249 -12.23 -21.38 5.34
N GLY A 250 -13.25 -20.84 5.99
CA GLY A 250 -14.56 -21.45 6.08
C GLY A 250 -15.24 -21.51 4.73
N LEU A 251 -15.13 -20.42 3.97
CA LEU A 251 -15.72 -20.33 2.63
C LEU A 251 -15.04 -21.31 1.66
N MET A 252 -13.72 -21.37 1.62
CA MET A 252 -12.98 -22.27 0.73
C MET A 252 -13.28 -23.75 1.05
N ARG A 253 -13.35 -24.11 2.32
CA ARG A 253 -13.71 -25.48 2.75
C ARG A 253 -15.14 -25.84 2.37
N ARG A 254 -16.12 -24.93 2.54
CA ARG A 254 -17.51 -25.16 2.11
C ARG A 254 -17.61 -25.30 0.60
N THR A 255 -16.86 -24.49 -0.16
CA THR A 255 -16.79 -24.59 -1.62
C THR A 255 -16.29 -25.96 -2.07
N LEU A 256 -15.17 -26.43 -1.52
CA LEU A 256 -14.65 -27.78 -1.79
C LEU A 256 -15.63 -28.87 -1.40
N ALA A 257 -16.29 -28.77 -0.23
CA ALA A 257 -17.29 -29.73 0.21
C ALA A 257 -18.49 -29.77 -0.74
N ARG A 258 -18.92 -28.63 -1.29
CA ARG A 258 -20.01 -28.56 -2.26
C ARG A 258 -19.62 -29.18 -3.62
N ILE A 259 -18.40 -28.90 -4.10
CA ILE A 259 -17.87 -29.52 -5.33
C ILE A 259 -17.77 -31.04 -5.16
N ALA A 260 -17.30 -31.52 -4.02
CA ALA A 260 -17.16 -32.96 -3.73
C ALA A 260 -18.50 -33.74 -3.71
N GLN A 261 -19.64 -33.05 -3.55
CA GLN A 261 -20.97 -33.65 -3.68
C GLN A 261 -21.32 -34.02 -5.12
N GLY A 262 -20.49 -33.60 -6.09
CA GLY A 262 -20.67 -33.89 -7.51
C GLY A 262 -21.57 -32.86 -8.22
N GLY A 263 -21.81 -33.15 -9.51
CA GLY A 263 -22.63 -32.30 -10.39
C GLY A 263 -21.87 -31.15 -11.06
N GLU A 264 -20.54 -31.09 -10.85
CA GLU A 264 -19.64 -30.10 -11.51
C GLU A 264 -20.24 -28.66 -11.50
N PRO A 265 -20.55 -28.10 -10.31
CA PRO A 265 -21.27 -26.84 -10.20
C PRO A 265 -20.44 -25.69 -10.72
N ASP A 266 -21.06 -24.74 -11.42
CA ASP A 266 -20.42 -23.48 -11.77
C ASP A 266 -20.10 -22.64 -10.52
N ILE A 267 -18.99 -21.91 -10.58
CA ILE A 267 -18.64 -20.86 -9.62
C ILE A 267 -19.11 -19.53 -10.18
N VAL A 268 -19.94 -18.82 -9.41
CA VAL A 268 -20.51 -17.53 -9.84
C VAL A 268 -20.09 -16.42 -8.88
N LEU A 269 -19.42 -15.40 -9.42
CA LEU A 269 -18.98 -14.20 -8.72
C LEU A 269 -19.85 -13.04 -9.18
N GLY A 270 -20.74 -12.55 -8.34
CA GLY A 270 -21.63 -11.43 -8.65
C GLY A 270 -21.09 -10.09 -8.11
N PHE A 271 -20.95 -9.13 -9.00
CA PHE A 271 -20.54 -7.75 -8.70
C PHE A 271 -21.70 -6.77 -8.94
N ALA A 272 -21.52 -5.50 -8.58
CA ALA A 272 -22.56 -4.47 -8.81
C ALA A 272 -22.94 -4.35 -10.29
N ASP A 273 -21.94 -4.33 -11.17
CA ASP A 273 -22.10 -4.08 -12.61
C ASP A 273 -21.94 -5.33 -13.49
N GLY A 274 -21.84 -6.50 -12.91
CA GLY A 274 -21.68 -7.71 -13.72
C GLY A 274 -21.47 -8.98 -12.94
N GLU A 275 -21.10 -10.03 -13.67
CA GLU A 275 -20.95 -11.38 -13.14
C GLU A 275 -19.87 -12.15 -13.90
N ILE A 276 -19.08 -12.91 -13.15
CA ILE A 276 -18.14 -13.89 -13.67
C ILE A 276 -18.65 -15.28 -13.35
N THR A 277 -18.71 -16.15 -14.36
CA THR A 277 -19.10 -17.55 -14.21
C THR A 277 -17.99 -18.45 -14.72
N LEU A 278 -17.57 -19.40 -13.89
CA LEU A 278 -16.54 -20.37 -14.19
C LEU A 278 -17.13 -21.77 -14.14
N GLY A 279 -17.16 -22.46 -15.28
CA GLY A 279 -17.52 -23.88 -15.35
C GLY A 279 -16.47 -24.76 -14.70
N ALA A 280 -16.81 -26.00 -14.45
CA ALA A 280 -15.95 -26.95 -13.75
C ALA A 280 -14.62 -27.23 -14.49
N ASP A 281 -14.62 -27.16 -15.80
CA ASP A 281 -13.43 -27.30 -16.64
C ASP A 281 -12.42 -26.17 -16.44
N LEU A 282 -12.87 -24.99 -15.97
CA LEU A 282 -12.02 -23.82 -15.75
C LEU A 282 -11.40 -23.76 -14.35
N TYR A 283 -12.05 -24.33 -13.33
CA TYR A 283 -11.50 -24.34 -11.96
C TYR A 283 -10.89 -25.67 -11.53
N ASN A 284 -11.03 -26.74 -12.32
CA ASN A 284 -10.32 -28.01 -12.14
C ASN A 284 -9.09 -28.06 -13.04
N CYS A 285 -7.90 -27.92 -12.46
CA CYS A 285 -6.66 -27.93 -13.22
C CYS A 285 -5.97 -29.29 -13.18
N LEU A 286 -5.37 -29.67 -14.31
CA LEU A 286 -4.44 -30.79 -14.38
C LEU A 286 -3.14 -30.35 -13.70
N ILE A 287 -2.69 -31.12 -12.70
CA ILE A 287 -1.39 -30.90 -12.08
C ILE A 287 -0.31 -31.49 -12.95
N GLU A 288 0.60 -30.65 -13.43
CA GLU A 288 1.61 -31.03 -14.43
C GLU A 288 2.94 -31.43 -13.80
N GLU A 289 3.22 -30.97 -12.56
CA GLU A 289 4.44 -31.31 -11.84
C GLU A 289 4.18 -31.32 -10.32
N GLY A 290 5.08 -31.94 -9.56
CA GLY A 290 5.00 -32.08 -8.12
C GLY A 290 4.33 -33.36 -7.62
N PRO A 291 3.99 -33.45 -6.33
CA PRO A 291 3.50 -34.70 -5.69
C PRO A 291 2.17 -35.21 -6.25
N GLN A 292 1.35 -34.36 -6.83
CA GLN A 292 0.02 -34.67 -7.36
C GLN A 292 -0.02 -34.68 -8.89
N LYS A 293 1.15 -34.83 -9.54
CA LYS A 293 1.27 -34.87 -11.00
C LYS A 293 0.33 -35.89 -11.64
N GLY A 294 -0.43 -35.45 -12.63
CA GLY A 294 -1.40 -36.23 -13.37
C GLY A 294 -2.82 -36.22 -12.75
N GLU A 295 -3.01 -35.67 -11.56
CA GLU A 295 -4.32 -35.50 -10.98
C GLU A 295 -5.01 -34.23 -11.54
N ARG A 296 -6.33 -34.28 -11.67
CA ARG A 296 -7.15 -33.11 -11.98
C ARG A 296 -7.90 -32.66 -10.71
N LEU A 297 -7.56 -31.49 -10.21
CA LEU A 297 -7.99 -31.05 -8.88
C LEU A 297 -8.67 -29.68 -8.92
N PRO A 298 -9.75 -29.49 -8.10
CA PRO A 298 -10.36 -28.17 -7.93
C PRO A 298 -9.39 -27.23 -7.22
N GLN A 299 -9.22 -26.04 -7.77
CA GLN A 299 -8.21 -25.07 -7.37
C GLN A 299 -8.75 -24.10 -6.32
N PHE A 300 -8.95 -24.57 -5.09
CA PHE A 300 -9.41 -23.79 -3.94
C PHE A 300 -8.56 -24.11 -2.72
N ALA A 301 -8.08 -23.08 -2.02
CA ALA A 301 -7.26 -23.23 -0.83
C ALA A 301 -7.61 -22.18 0.27
N PRO A 302 -7.62 -22.56 1.55
CA PRO A 302 -7.62 -21.60 2.66
C PRO A 302 -6.42 -20.65 2.60
N LEU A 303 -6.62 -19.38 3.02
CA LEU A 303 -5.54 -18.38 3.08
C LEU A 303 -5.54 -17.59 4.42
N GLY A 304 -6.50 -17.86 5.31
CA GLY A 304 -6.59 -17.14 6.59
C GLY A 304 -7.05 -15.68 6.47
N LEU A 305 -7.57 -15.27 5.31
CA LEU A 305 -8.08 -13.91 5.08
C LEU A 305 -9.60 -13.92 5.13
N ALA A 306 -10.15 -13.54 6.29
CA ALA A 306 -11.59 -13.54 6.51
C ALA A 306 -12.33 -12.60 5.53
N ASP A 307 -13.54 -12.99 5.11
CA ASP A 307 -14.40 -12.21 4.20
C ASP A 307 -13.72 -11.82 2.86
N LEU A 308 -12.81 -12.64 2.37
CA LEU A 308 -12.11 -12.42 1.10
C LEU A 308 -12.15 -13.66 0.21
N VAL A 309 -12.38 -13.44 -1.09
CA VAL A 309 -12.07 -14.36 -2.18
C VAL A 309 -10.96 -13.74 -3.02
N LEU A 310 -9.75 -14.23 -2.87
CA LEU A 310 -8.62 -13.87 -3.72
C LEU A 310 -8.52 -14.88 -4.85
N VAL A 311 -8.34 -14.39 -6.07
CA VAL A 311 -8.30 -15.22 -7.27
C VAL A 311 -7.03 -14.94 -8.05
N GLY A 312 -6.38 -15.98 -8.50
CA GLY A 312 -5.11 -15.92 -9.20
C GLY A 312 -5.22 -16.07 -10.72
N SER A 313 -4.13 -16.58 -11.31
CA SER A 313 -3.97 -16.76 -12.75
C SER A 313 -5.08 -17.60 -13.38
N LEU A 314 -5.70 -18.48 -12.62
CA LEU A 314 -6.83 -19.31 -13.05
C LEU A 314 -7.97 -18.51 -13.71
N VAL A 315 -8.26 -17.30 -13.23
CA VAL A 315 -9.23 -16.40 -13.86
C VAL A 315 -8.57 -15.52 -14.92
N MET A 316 -7.35 -15.04 -14.65
CA MET A 316 -6.64 -14.13 -15.55
C MET A 316 -6.29 -14.79 -16.90
N GLU A 317 -6.09 -16.09 -16.94
CA GLU A 317 -5.84 -16.86 -18.16
C GLU A 317 -7.03 -16.87 -19.13
N HIS A 318 -8.23 -16.55 -18.66
CA HIS A 318 -9.47 -16.54 -19.43
C HIS A 318 -9.94 -15.16 -19.85
N CYS A 319 -9.25 -14.10 -19.42
CA CYS A 319 -9.58 -12.73 -19.77
C CYS A 319 -8.33 -11.89 -20.03
N TYR A 320 -8.50 -10.80 -20.77
CA TYR A 320 -7.52 -9.72 -20.80
C TYR A 320 -7.77 -8.86 -19.57
N THR A 321 -6.76 -8.74 -18.70
CA THR A 321 -6.86 -8.06 -17.40
C THR A 321 -6.10 -6.76 -17.44
N VAL A 322 -6.70 -5.64 -17.00
CA VAL A 322 -6.04 -4.33 -16.96
C VAL A 322 -6.20 -3.71 -15.57
N TYR A 323 -5.09 -3.48 -14.90
CA TYR A 323 -5.01 -2.71 -13.66
C TYR A 323 -4.89 -1.23 -14.01
N GLU A 324 -5.84 -0.42 -13.54
CA GLU A 324 -5.88 1.02 -13.77
C GLU A 324 -5.45 1.76 -12.52
N TYR A 325 -4.42 2.58 -12.65
CA TYR A 325 -3.98 3.51 -11.62
C TYR A 325 -4.40 4.94 -11.95
N GLN A 326 -4.47 5.75 -10.94
CA GLN A 326 -4.48 7.21 -11.05
C GLN A 326 -3.09 7.72 -10.68
N VAL A 327 -2.49 8.48 -11.58
CA VAL A 327 -1.25 9.19 -11.30
C VAL A 327 -1.58 10.45 -10.53
N VAL A 328 -1.04 10.58 -9.33
CA VAL A 328 -1.05 11.80 -8.53
C VAL A 328 0.32 12.41 -8.64
N LYS A 329 0.44 13.49 -9.38
CA LYS A 329 1.72 14.19 -9.57
C LYS A 329 2.07 14.93 -8.29
N CYS A 330 3.14 14.52 -7.63
CA CYS A 330 3.58 15.09 -6.36
C CYS A 330 4.60 16.24 -6.56
N SER A 331 5.39 16.20 -7.64
CA SER A 331 6.34 17.24 -8.07
C SER A 331 6.72 17.03 -9.54
N HIS A 332 7.65 17.81 -10.08
CA HIS A 332 8.04 17.71 -11.49
C HIS A 332 8.54 16.32 -11.93
N GLU A 333 9.01 15.49 -11.01
CA GLU A 333 9.59 14.18 -11.32
C GLU A 333 9.12 13.04 -10.37
N VAL A 334 8.27 13.34 -9.40
CA VAL A 334 7.77 12.35 -8.43
C VAL A 334 6.30 12.10 -8.66
N TYR A 335 5.97 10.85 -9.01
CA TYR A 335 4.59 10.40 -9.17
C TYR A 335 4.22 9.48 -8.02
N SER A 336 3.03 9.68 -7.45
CA SER A 336 2.36 8.70 -6.60
C SER A 336 1.28 8.01 -7.41
N LEU A 337 1.09 6.73 -7.19
CA LEU A 337 0.08 5.93 -7.87
C LEU A 337 -0.98 5.52 -6.86
N ALA A 338 -2.24 5.77 -7.21
CA ALA A 338 -3.40 5.35 -6.43
C ALA A 338 -4.25 4.38 -7.28
N PRO A 339 -4.92 3.40 -6.68
CA PRO A 339 -5.72 2.44 -7.41
C PRO A 339 -7.04 3.07 -7.89
N VAL A 340 -7.43 2.75 -9.12
CA VAL A 340 -8.75 3.07 -9.67
C VAL A 340 -9.62 1.80 -9.72
N GLY A 341 -9.07 0.70 -10.20
CA GLY A 341 -9.75 -0.58 -10.29
C GLY A 341 -9.14 -1.50 -11.34
N VAL A 342 -9.82 -2.61 -11.56
CA VAL A 342 -9.40 -3.63 -12.51
C VAL A 342 -10.46 -3.82 -13.58
N TRP A 343 -10.04 -3.81 -14.84
CA TRP A 343 -10.85 -4.18 -15.98
C TRP A 343 -10.59 -5.61 -16.37
N LEU A 344 -11.65 -6.33 -16.66
CA LEU A 344 -11.63 -7.66 -17.23
C LEU A 344 -12.37 -7.63 -18.56
N PHE A 345 -11.80 -8.25 -19.58
CA PHE A 345 -12.40 -8.39 -20.91
C PHE A 345 -12.37 -9.84 -21.31
N ASN A 346 -13.50 -10.38 -21.77
CA ASN A 346 -13.51 -11.72 -22.35
C ASN A 346 -12.58 -11.79 -23.57
N ARG A 347 -11.81 -12.85 -23.67
CA ARG A 347 -10.98 -13.12 -24.86
C ARG A 347 -11.86 -13.56 -26.02
N ALA A 348 -11.51 -13.12 -27.22
CA ALA A 348 -12.28 -13.45 -28.42
C ALA A 348 -12.28 -14.95 -28.75
N ASP A 349 -11.18 -15.62 -28.43
CA ASP A 349 -10.86 -17.02 -28.73
C ASP A 349 -10.85 -17.94 -27.49
N GLY A 350 -11.40 -17.46 -26.36
CA GLY A 350 -11.43 -18.18 -25.09
C GLY A 350 -12.83 -18.35 -24.50
N PRO A 351 -12.93 -19.00 -23.34
CA PRO A 351 -14.17 -19.10 -22.58
C PRO A 351 -14.73 -17.69 -22.26
N GLN A 352 -16.04 -17.55 -22.38
CA GLN A 352 -16.72 -16.30 -22.10
C GLN A 352 -17.12 -16.25 -20.62
N ILE A 353 -16.16 -15.94 -19.74
CA ILE A 353 -16.38 -15.99 -18.29
C ILE A 353 -17.17 -14.79 -17.74
N ILE A 354 -17.14 -13.63 -18.40
CA ILE A 354 -17.98 -12.49 -18.05
C ILE A 354 -19.34 -12.73 -18.69
N THR A 355 -20.29 -13.21 -17.91
CA THR A 355 -21.61 -13.67 -18.38
C THR A 355 -22.69 -12.61 -18.28
N ARG A 356 -22.47 -11.58 -17.46
CA ARG A 356 -23.32 -10.39 -17.35
C ARG A 356 -22.44 -9.16 -17.20
N SER A 357 -22.78 -8.08 -17.90
CA SER A 357 -22.11 -6.79 -17.78
C SER A 357 -23.11 -5.66 -18.04
N SER A 358 -23.15 -4.69 -17.14
CA SER A 358 -23.94 -3.45 -17.27
C SER A 358 -23.08 -2.20 -17.17
N SER A 359 -21.75 -2.34 -17.22
CA SER A 359 -20.83 -1.23 -17.09
C SER A 359 -21.04 -0.17 -18.17
N LYS A 360 -21.29 1.07 -17.76
CA LYS A 360 -21.40 2.26 -18.60
C LYS A 360 -20.09 3.04 -18.73
N ARG A 361 -19.02 2.56 -18.06
CA ARG A 361 -17.72 3.23 -18.09
C ARG A 361 -17.04 3.03 -19.43
N SER A 362 -16.46 4.10 -19.98
CA SER A 362 -15.70 4.02 -21.23
C SER A 362 -14.46 3.16 -21.05
N THR A 363 -14.20 2.27 -22.01
CA THR A 363 -13.03 1.38 -22.04
C THR A 363 -11.73 2.18 -21.87
N PRO A 364 -10.75 1.70 -21.06
CA PRO A 364 -9.47 2.36 -20.93
C PRO A 364 -8.77 2.47 -22.29
N GLY A 365 -8.15 3.60 -22.56
CA GLY A 365 -7.46 3.88 -23.83
C GLY A 365 -8.34 4.43 -24.96
N THR A 366 -9.66 4.46 -24.85
CA THR A 366 -10.58 5.06 -25.83
C THR A 366 -10.93 6.51 -25.52
N ARG A 367 -10.02 7.33 -25.06
CA ARG A 367 -10.22 8.78 -25.07
C ARG A 367 -10.09 9.27 -26.51
N ALA A 368 -11.21 9.66 -27.09
CA ALA A 368 -11.32 10.08 -28.48
C ALA A 368 -10.34 11.20 -28.80
N ILE A 369 -9.50 10.98 -29.81
CA ILE A 369 -8.79 12.05 -30.51
C ILE A 369 -9.82 12.74 -31.37
N VAL A 370 -10.32 13.90 -30.93
CA VAL A 370 -11.16 14.77 -31.73
C VAL A 370 -10.23 15.81 -32.36
N ASN A 371 -10.14 15.78 -33.69
CA ASN A 371 -9.41 16.73 -34.53
C ASN A 371 -7.88 16.81 -34.32
N GLY A 372 -7.19 15.69 -34.07
CA GLY A 372 -5.71 15.65 -34.03
C GLY A 372 -5.06 16.44 -32.89
N LYS A 373 -5.86 16.95 -31.96
CA LYS A 373 -5.41 17.43 -30.65
C LYS A 373 -6.05 16.55 -29.59
N LEU A 374 -5.26 16.09 -28.61
CA LEU A 374 -5.84 15.61 -27.36
C LEU A 374 -6.88 16.66 -26.97
N ALA A 375 -8.15 16.24 -26.86
CA ALA A 375 -9.12 17.04 -26.14
C ALA A 375 -8.52 17.22 -24.75
N LEU A 376 -8.00 18.41 -24.48
CA LEU A 376 -7.69 18.79 -23.11
C LEU A 376 -8.97 18.48 -22.34
N PRO A 377 -8.92 17.69 -21.25
CA PRO A 377 -10.06 17.59 -20.37
C PRO A 377 -10.52 19.02 -20.15
N GLY A 378 -11.83 19.28 -20.19
CA GLY A 378 -12.38 20.51 -19.66
C GLY A 378 -11.76 20.74 -18.28
N PRO A 379 -11.71 21.97 -17.74
CA PRO A 379 -10.77 22.39 -16.70
C PRO A 379 -10.45 21.24 -15.76
N SER A 380 -9.28 20.65 -15.98
CA SER A 380 -8.86 19.47 -15.25
C SER A 380 -8.88 19.88 -13.79
N ASN A 381 -9.59 19.15 -12.96
CA ASN A 381 -9.42 19.21 -11.51
C ASN A 381 -8.02 18.68 -11.21
N GLU A 382 -7.01 19.47 -11.60
CA GLU A 382 -5.62 19.21 -11.31
C GLU A 382 -5.50 19.22 -9.79
N THR A 383 -5.23 18.07 -9.18
CA THR A 383 -5.07 17.94 -7.75
C THR A 383 -3.64 17.59 -7.42
N VAL A 384 -3.11 18.15 -6.34
CA VAL A 384 -1.78 17.83 -5.81
C VAL A 384 -1.92 17.04 -4.51
N SER A 385 -1.09 16.02 -4.36
CA SER A 385 -1.01 15.22 -3.13
C SER A 385 -0.07 15.84 -2.12
N VAL A 386 -0.29 15.57 -0.82
CA VAL A 386 0.67 15.91 0.24
C VAL A 386 1.94 15.05 0.19
N ALA A 387 1.95 13.93 -0.51
CA ALA A 387 3.15 13.12 -0.68
C ALA A 387 4.28 13.93 -1.31
N GLY A 388 5.51 13.78 -0.80
CA GLY A 388 6.70 14.48 -1.28
C GLY A 388 7.55 15.07 -0.16
N THR A 389 8.53 15.88 -0.53
CA THR A 389 9.48 16.50 0.39
C THR A 389 9.15 17.96 0.60
N TRP A 390 9.07 18.35 1.86
CA TRP A 390 8.64 19.66 2.31
C TRP A 390 9.70 20.30 3.20
N LYS A 391 9.99 21.57 2.99
CA LYS A 391 10.93 22.33 3.81
C LYS A 391 10.26 23.59 4.36
N ASN A 392 10.46 23.85 5.65
CA ASN A 392 9.99 25.10 6.28
C ASN A 392 11.09 26.18 6.31
N ASP A 393 10.71 27.37 6.75
CA ASP A 393 11.61 28.53 6.81
C ASP A 393 12.72 28.36 7.88
N TYR A 394 12.54 27.47 8.85
CA TYR A 394 13.57 27.11 9.84
C TYR A 394 14.59 26.10 9.31
N GLY A 395 14.41 25.62 8.09
CA GLY A 395 15.28 24.64 7.46
C GLY A 395 14.96 23.18 7.74
N SER A 396 13.98 22.90 8.59
CA SER A 396 13.52 21.53 8.85
C SER A 396 12.83 20.93 7.62
N VAL A 397 13.03 19.64 7.42
CA VAL A 397 12.56 18.92 6.24
C VAL A 397 11.62 17.79 6.65
N MET A 398 10.51 17.65 5.94
CA MET A 398 9.53 16.59 6.16
C MET A 398 9.35 15.80 4.85
N ASN A 399 9.52 14.49 4.89
CA ASN A 399 9.23 13.59 3.78
C ASN A 399 7.95 12.84 4.10
N LEU A 400 6.95 12.96 3.23
CA LEU A 400 5.63 12.37 3.44
C LEU A 400 5.26 11.44 2.29
N GLU A 401 4.66 10.31 2.66
CA GLU A 401 4.02 9.34 1.78
C GLU A 401 2.54 9.22 2.15
N VAL A 402 1.70 8.87 1.17
CA VAL A 402 0.24 8.79 1.34
C VAL A 402 -0.27 7.44 0.90
N SER A 403 -1.11 6.86 1.74
CA SER A 403 -1.82 5.62 1.48
C SER A 403 -3.31 5.78 1.81
N GLY A 404 -4.12 5.92 0.77
CA GLY A 404 -5.53 6.27 0.98
C GLY A 404 -5.64 7.60 1.74
N GLN A 405 -6.19 7.55 2.94
CA GLN A 405 -6.27 8.72 3.84
C GLN A 405 -5.09 8.84 4.81
N ARG A 406 -4.27 7.79 4.96
CA ARG A 406 -3.15 7.75 5.91
C ARG A 406 -1.92 8.41 5.32
N ILE A 407 -1.18 9.11 6.17
CA ILE A 407 0.10 9.74 5.87
C ILE A 407 1.17 9.12 6.75
N TYR A 408 2.31 8.83 6.17
CA TYR A 408 3.51 8.35 6.87
C TYR A 408 4.70 9.16 6.41
N GLY A 409 5.74 9.19 7.22
CA GLY A 409 6.96 9.84 6.79
C GLY A 409 7.96 10.07 7.90
N THR A 410 8.88 10.97 7.60
CA THR A 410 9.93 11.39 8.52
C THR A 410 10.04 12.91 8.59
N TYR A 411 10.38 13.39 9.76
CA TYR A 411 10.68 14.79 10.03
C TYR A 411 12.15 14.93 10.41
N HIS A 412 12.88 15.78 9.72
CA HIS A 412 14.27 16.14 10.04
C HIS A 412 14.29 17.52 10.65
N SER A 413 14.57 17.60 11.93
CA SER A 413 14.76 18.89 12.60
C SER A 413 16.18 19.41 12.42
N SER A 414 16.29 20.70 12.13
CA SER A 414 17.55 21.45 12.06
C SER A 414 17.71 22.47 13.18
N THR A 415 16.72 22.57 14.06
CA THR A 415 16.68 23.51 15.18
C THR A 415 16.28 22.79 16.48
N GLY A 416 16.79 23.24 17.62
CA GLY A 416 16.55 22.61 18.92
C GLY A 416 17.06 21.17 18.95
N SER A 417 16.19 20.19 19.19
CA SER A 417 16.54 18.78 19.08
C SER A 417 16.78 18.44 17.61
N THR A 418 18.02 18.09 17.25
CA THR A 418 18.44 17.72 15.90
C THR A 418 18.36 16.21 15.72
N GLY A 419 17.68 15.77 14.69
CA GLY A 419 17.52 14.34 14.44
C GLY A 419 16.49 14.05 13.37
N LYS A 420 16.19 12.76 13.24
CA LYS A 420 15.20 12.24 12.31
C LYS A 420 14.10 11.54 13.10
N TYR A 421 12.88 11.92 12.86
CA TYR A 421 11.72 11.58 13.69
C TYR A 421 10.60 10.98 12.85
N PRO A 422 9.85 9.99 13.36
CA PRO A 422 8.74 9.40 12.63
C PRO A 422 7.53 10.35 12.61
N VAL A 423 6.81 10.32 11.49
CA VAL A 423 5.56 11.06 11.26
C VAL A 423 4.47 10.08 10.86
N CYS A 424 3.27 10.25 11.41
CA CYS A 424 2.06 9.61 10.91
C CYS A 424 0.89 10.59 10.89
N GLY A 425 -0.17 10.28 10.16
CA GLY A 425 -1.34 11.15 10.12
C GLY A 425 -2.39 10.77 9.11
N PHE A 426 -3.27 11.73 8.83
CA PHE A 426 -4.37 11.58 7.90
C PHE A 426 -4.56 12.81 7.01
N SER A 427 -5.06 12.57 5.80
CA SER A 427 -5.61 13.56 4.90
C SER A 427 -6.97 13.13 4.38
N LEU A 428 -7.82 14.07 4.01
CA LEU A 428 -9.13 13.80 3.42
C LEU A 428 -9.21 14.35 1.99
N GLY A 429 -10.00 13.68 1.15
CA GLY A 429 -10.16 14.05 -0.25
C GLY A 429 -9.02 13.56 -1.15
N ALA A 430 -9.17 13.80 -2.44
CA ALA A 430 -8.26 13.28 -3.48
C ALA A 430 -7.02 14.16 -3.73
N GLY A 431 -6.74 15.13 -2.87
CA GLY A 431 -5.67 16.10 -3.02
C GLY A 431 -6.17 17.54 -2.98
N ALA A 432 -5.24 18.50 -3.02
CA ALA A 432 -5.57 19.93 -3.13
C ALA A 432 -5.71 20.34 -4.59
N SER A 433 -6.67 21.22 -4.88
CA SER A 433 -6.86 21.82 -6.20
C SER A 433 -6.73 23.34 -6.12
N ARG A 434 -6.84 24.02 -7.27
CA ARG A 434 -6.88 25.49 -7.30
C ARG A 434 -8.11 26.09 -6.61
N GLU A 435 -9.17 25.31 -6.44
CA GLU A 435 -10.43 25.75 -5.86
C GLU A 435 -10.61 25.28 -4.41
N LYS A 436 -9.94 24.19 -4.03
CA LYS A 436 -10.18 23.52 -2.77
C LYS A 436 -8.88 22.95 -2.19
N ASN A 437 -8.57 23.34 -0.95
CA ASN A 437 -7.44 22.82 -0.20
C ASN A 437 -7.73 21.44 0.36
N GLN A 438 -6.67 20.66 0.60
CA GLN A 438 -6.76 19.36 1.26
C GLN A 438 -6.43 19.51 2.75
N PRO A 439 -7.34 19.11 3.67
CA PRO A 439 -7.07 19.14 5.10
C PRO A 439 -6.15 18.00 5.50
N ILE A 440 -5.21 18.28 6.41
CA ILE A 440 -4.15 17.39 6.83
C ILE A 440 -3.95 17.47 8.34
N ALA A 441 -3.78 16.30 8.99
CA ALA A 441 -3.35 16.20 10.37
C ALA A 441 -2.17 15.24 10.49
N LEU A 442 -1.15 15.63 11.24
CA LEU A 442 0.08 14.85 11.45
C LEU A 442 0.42 14.77 12.93
N ALA A 443 1.02 13.66 13.33
CA ALA A 443 1.68 13.47 14.63
C ALA A 443 3.16 13.17 14.41
N ILE A 444 4.02 13.69 15.29
CA ILE A 444 5.47 13.48 15.30
C ILE A 444 5.85 12.94 16.68
N ASN A 445 6.70 11.93 16.70
CA ASN A 445 7.36 11.47 17.92
C ASN A 445 8.81 11.96 17.92
N TRP A 446 9.24 12.63 18.99
CA TRP A 446 10.60 13.17 19.11
C TRP A 446 11.63 12.14 19.59
N HIS A 447 11.30 10.87 19.54
CA HIS A 447 12.27 9.80 19.69
C HIS A 447 13.00 9.60 18.37
N ALA A 448 14.24 10.01 18.30
CA ALA A 448 15.02 9.98 17.07
C ALA A 448 15.24 8.55 16.55
N LEU A 449 15.00 8.35 15.26
CA LEU A 449 15.22 7.07 14.60
C LEU A 449 16.72 6.75 14.54
N GLY A 450 17.10 5.56 15.02
CA GLY A 450 18.49 5.09 14.99
C GLY A 450 19.43 5.76 15.99
N ALA A 451 18.94 6.53 16.95
CA ALA A 451 19.76 7.12 17.98
C ALA A 451 20.07 6.11 19.09
N ASP A 452 21.36 5.97 19.45
CA ASP A 452 21.83 5.11 20.51
C ASP A 452 21.79 5.77 21.91
N SER A 453 21.65 7.09 21.96
CA SER A 453 21.63 7.88 23.19
C SER A 453 20.33 8.66 23.35
N CYS A 454 19.81 8.65 24.57
CA CYS A 454 18.62 9.40 24.96
C CYS A 454 18.94 10.89 25.07
N ASP A 455 18.12 11.73 24.44
CA ASP A 455 18.10 13.16 24.69
C ASP A 455 16.76 13.55 25.35
N PRO A 456 16.69 14.70 26.07
CA PRO A 456 15.47 15.09 26.81
C PRO A 456 14.21 15.21 25.94
N SER A 457 14.33 15.46 24.64
CA SER A 457 13.20 15.53 23.71
C SER A 457 12.51 14.20 23.44
N TRP A 458 13.12 13.09 23.79
CA TRP A 458 12.52 11.75 23.64
C TRP A 458 11.17 11.58 24.32
N ASN A 459 10.91 12.40 25.33
CA ASN A 459 9.65 12.39 26.06
C ASN A 459 8.57 13.29 25.40
N TRP A 460 8.84 13.85 24.23
CA TRP A 460 7.97 14.81 23.58
C TRP A 460 7.20 14.21 22.41
N THR A 461 6.06 14.82 22.14
CA THR A 461 5.29 14.55 20.92
C THR A 461 4.80 15.86 20.33
N SER A 462 4.52 15.88 19.04
CA SER A 462 3.93 17.02 18.37
C SER A 462 2.73 16.60 17.52
N GLY A 463 1.76 17.50 17.41
CA GLY A 463 0.67 17.37 16.47
C GLY A 463 0.56 18.61 15.61
N LEU A 464 0.25 18.39 14.36
CA LEU A 464 0.07 19.43 13.36
C LEU A 464 -1.26 19.24 12.65
N SER A 465 -1.98 20.32 12.38
CA SER A 465 -3.16 20.28 11.53
C SER A 465 -3.28 21.54 10.69
N GLY A 466 -3.74 21.38 9.46
CA GLY A 466 -3.87 22.49 8.52
C GLY A 466 -4.23 22.06 7.11
N GLN A 467 -3.65 22.73 6.11
CA GLN A 467 -4.04 22.61 4.72
C GLN A 467 -2.85 22.46 3.79
N LEU A 468 -2.99 21.57 2.83
CA LEU A 468 -2.25 21.63 1.58
C LEU A 468 -3.00 22.55 0.62
N SER A 469 -2.30 23.51 0.05
CA SER A 469 -2.81 24.45 -0.94
C SER A 469 -1.98 24.37 -2.23
N MET A 470 -2.67 24.33 -3.36
CA MET A 470 -2.08 24.50 -4.67
C MET A 470 -2.07 25.99 -5.03
N THR A 471 -0.90 26.61 -5.12
CA THR A 471 -0.77 28.04 -5.43
C THR A 471 0.03 28.29 -6.71
N VAL A 472 -0.10 29.47 -7.29
CA VAL A 472 0.71 29.88 -8.46
C VAL A 472 2.22 29.95 -8.16
N ALA A 473 2.58 30.12 -6.90
CA ALA A 473 3.98 30.15 -6.44
C ALA A 473 4.51 28.77 -6.03
N GLY A 474 3.77 27.70 -6.33
CA GLY A 474 4.04 26.32 -5.95
C GLY A 474 3.17 25.86 -4.78
N ASP A 475 3.25 24.57 -4.46
CA ASP A 475 2.46 23.96 -3.39
C ASP A 475 2.95 24.43 -2.01
N ALA A 476 2.00 24.70 -1.14
CA ALA A 476 2.27 25.11 0.24
C ALA A 476 1.49 24.25 1.22
N LEU A 477 2.18 23.81 2.27
CA LEU A 477 1.58 23.12 3.40
C LEU A 477 1.62 24.03 4.62
N THR A 478 0.45 24.56 5.02
CA THR A 478 0.31 25.47 6.15
C THR A 478 -0.30 24.75 7.32
N LEU A 479 0.46 24.57 8.41
CA LEU A 479 0.10 23.76 9.56
C LEU A 479 0.19 24.57 10.85
N SER A 480 -0.85 24.50 11.68
CA SER A 480 -0.76 24.85 13.11
C SER A 480 -0.09 23.69 13.82
N HIS A 481 0.88 23.97 14.66
CA HIS A 481 1.73 23.01 15.34
C HIS A 481 1.57 23.14 16.84
N LEU A 482 1.42 22.01 17.53
CA LEU A 482 1.46 21.90 18.98
C LEU A 482 2.63 20.98 19.36
N LEU A 483 3.56 21.49 20.15
CA LEU A 483 4.64 20.72 20.78
C LEU A 483 4.27 20.43 22.22
N VAL A 484 4.22 19.17 22.61
CA VAL A 484 3.97 18.73 23.99
C VAL A 484 5.30 18.31 24.62
N ALA A 485 5.88 19.20 25.41
CA ALA A 485 7.13 18.97 26.15
C ALA A 485 6.81 18.59 27.59
N THR A 486 7.11 17.35 27.99
CA THR A 486 6.86 16.82 29.34
C THR A 486 8.11 16.75 30.20
N SER A 487 9.27 17.06 29.63
CA SER A 487 10.58 17.13 30.30
C SER A 487 11.24 18.48 30.06
N ASP A 488 12.17 18.85 30.93
CA ASP A 488 12.98 20.06 30.78
C ASP A 488 13.92 19.95 29.55
N PHE A 489 14.10 21.08 28.89
CA PHE A 489 15.05 21.22 27.79
C PHE A 489 15.69 22.61 27.84
N PRO A 490 17.02 22.76 27.56
CA PRO A 490 17.73 24.01 27.77
C PRO A 490 17.16 25.23 27.05
N GLU A 491 16.47 25.01 25.93
CA GLU A 491 15.90 26.08 25.10
C GLU A 491 14.41 26.36 25.38
N LEU A 492 13.78 25.60 26.29
CA LEU A 492 12.40 25.80 26.71
C LEU A 492 12.33 26.47 28.09
N ALA A 493 11.40 27.39 28.26
CA ALA A 493 11.22 28.08 29.54
C ALA A 493 10.72 27.12 30.66
N ALA A 494 9.88 26.14 30.32
CA ALA A 494 9.36 25.09 31.20
C ALA A 494 8.71 23.98 30.39
N PRO A 495 8.47 22.79 30.96
CA PRO A 495 7.57 21.81 30.36
C PRO A 495 6.18 22.37 30.14
N GLY A 496 5.57 22.07 28.97
CA GLY A 496 4.26 22.61 28.60
C GLY A 496 3.85 22.26 27.19
N THR A 497 2.75 22.84 26.74
CA THR A 497 2.31 22.74 25.34
C THR A 497 2.56 24.08 24.65
N TYR A 498 3.38 24.05 23.62
CA TYR A 498 3.78 25.20 22.82
C TYR A 498 3.05 25.20 21.49
N VAL A 499 2.71 26.37 20.96
CA VAL A 499 2.01 26.54 19.69
C VAL A 499 2.83 27.38 18.73
N ASP A 500 2.85 26.96 17.45
CA ASP A 500 3.44 27.68 16.35
C ASP A 500 2.64 27.46 15.07
N LYS A 501 2.90 28.26 14.05
CA LYS A 501 2.34 28.10 12.72
C LYS A 501 3.46 27.96 11.70
N LEU A 502 3.52 26.81 11.06
CA LEU A 502 4.59 26.43 10.15
C LEU A 502 4.09 26.43 8.71
N VAL A 503 4.87 27.04 7.84
CA VAL A 503 4.64 26.98 6.39
C VAL A 503 5.76 26.20 5.76
N TYR A 504 5.39 25.15 5.03
CA TYR A 504 6.31 24.33 4.28
C TYR A 504 6.12 24.57 2.80
N ARG A 505 7.23 24.57 2.05
CA ARG A 505 7.23 24.59 0.60
C ARG A 505 7.73 23.26 0.08
N ARG A 506 7.15 22.81 -1.01
CA ARG A 506 7.63 21.61 -1.68
C ARG A 506 9.02 21.84 -2.27
N ILE A 507 9.93 20.89 -2.11
CA ILE A 507 11.26 20.92 -2.73
C ILE A 507 11.41 19.75 -3.71
N GLU A 508 12.11 20.02 -4.83
CA GLU A 508 12.17 19.11 -5.98
C GLU A 508 13.08 17.89 -5.78
N LYS A 509 14.06 17.96 -4.86
CA LYS A 509 14.92 16.81 -4.55
C LYS A 509 14.51 16.19 -3.24
N PRO A 510 14.10 14.93 -3.22
CA PRO A 510 13.94 14.20 -1.97
C PRO A 510 15.30 14.09 -1.29
N LEU A 511 15.43 14.78 -0.17
CA LEU A 511 16.58 14.64 0.72
C LEU A 511 16.37 13.38 1.55
N TYR A 512 16.54 12.22 0.96
CA TYR A 512 16.51 10.95 1.67
C TYR A 512 15.12 10.50 2.16
N VAL A 513 14.60 9.42 1.60
CA VAL A 513 13.40 8.74 2.08
C VAL A 513 13.83 7.52 2.89
N GLU A 514 13.48 7.46 4.16
CA GLU A 514 13.60 6.24 4.95
C GLU A 514 12.26 5.50 5.02
N PRO A 515 12.33 4.18 5.26
CA PRO A 515 11.14 3.36 5.30
C PRO A 515 10.15 3.80 6.38
N PRO A 516 8.85 3.56 6.18
CA PRO A 516 7.85 3.69 7.21
C PRO A 516 8.22 2.83 8.42
N LEU A 517 7.55 3.10 9.54
CA LEU A 517 7.75 2.36 10.79
C LEU A 517 7.66 0.84 10.55
N PRO A 518 8.56 0.06 11.16
CA PRO A 518 8.64 -1.39 10.93
C PRO A 518 7.30 -2.10 11.14
N SER A 519 7.03 -3.09 10.33
CA SER A 519 5.78 -3.86 10.31
C SER A 519 5.52 -4.69 11.57
N THR A 520 6.57 -5.01 12.34
CA THR A 520 6.44 -5.84 13.54
C THR A 520 6.29 -4.98 14.80
N LEU A 521 5.08 -4.59 15.10
CA LEU A 521 4.73 -3.88 16.32
C LEU A 521 4.22 -4.87 17.37
N LEU A 522 4.80 -4.83 18.57
CA LEU A 522 4.35 -5.63 19.70
C LEU A 522 3.48 -4.78 20.62
N PRO A 523 2.32 -5.27 21.07
CA PRO A 523 1.55 -4.60 22.11
C PRO A 523 2.40 -4.42 23.36
N VAL A 524 2.31 -3.24 23.97
CA VAL A 524 2.97 -2.94 25.23
C VAL A 524 1.95 -2.52 26.28
N GLU A 525 2.16 -2.97 27.51
CA GLU A 525 1.38 -2.47 28.64
C GLU A 525 1.76 -1.01 28.91
N ASN A 526 0.78 -0.12 28.79
CA ASN A 526 1.00 1.32 28.96
C ASN A 526 -0.24 1.99 29.55
N ALA A 527 -0.02 2.98 30.38
CA ALA A 527 -1.08 3.73 31.04
C ALA A 527 -2.07 4.41 30.08
N LEU A 528 -1.69 4.69 28.84
CA LEU A 528 -2.57 5.29 27.83
C LEU A 528 -3.53 4.26 27.19
N ALA A 529 -3.17 2.98 27.16
CA ALA A 529 -4.03 1.94 26.55
C ALA A 529 -5.30 1.76 27.37
N GLY A 530 -6.44 1.61 26.68
CA GLY A 530 -7.76 1.39 27.30
C GLY A 530 -8.86 2.27 26.73
N ASN A 531 -9.96 2.37 27.48
CA ASN A 531 -11.16 3.10 27.09
C ASN A 531 -11.23 4.43 27.86
N TRP A 532 -11.54 5.49 27.15
CA TRP A 532 -11.60 6.84 27.64
C TRP A 532 -12.91 7.51 27.25
N VAL A 533 -13.49 8.32 28.12
CA VAL A 533 -14.71 9.06 27.85
C VAL A 533 -14.57 10.52 28.29
N ALA A 534 -15.05 11.43 27.47
CA ALA A 534 -15.14 12.86 27.79
C ALA A 534 -16.53 13.23 28.27
N GLY A 535 -16.65 14.40 28.93
CA GLY A 535 -17.90 14.89 29.48
C GLY A 535 -19.00 15.15 28.46
N ASP A 536 -18.65 15.36 27.19
CA ASP A 536 -19.58 15.54 26.08
C ASP A 536 -20.05 14.21 25.45
N GLY A 537 -19.57 13.08 25.98
CA GLY A 537 -19.87 11.73 25.46
C GLY A 537 -18.93 11.25 24.34
N THR A 538 -17.94 12.04 23.94
CA THR A 538 -16.88 11.57 23.03
C THR A 538 -16.11 10.43 23.69
N SER A 539 -15.91 9.33 22.98
CA SER A 539 -15.15 8.17 23.46
C SER A 539 -13.90 7.92 22.64
N LEU A 540 -12.86 7.40 23.28
CA LEU A 540 -11.57 7.11 22.68
C LEU A 540 -11.09 5.74 23.19
N VAL A 541 -10.86 4.81 22.27
CA VAL A 541 -10.34 3.47 22.57
C VAL A 541 -8.93 3.39 22.01
N LEU A 542 -7.94 3.13 22.85
CA LEU A 542 -6.52 3.18 22.49
C LEU A 542 -5.80 1.87 22.81
N SER A 543 -4.92 1.49 21.91
CA SER A 543 -3.87 0.47 22.12
C SER A 543 -2.50 1.10 21.87
N VAL A 544 -1.50 0.67 22.62
CA VAL A 544 -0.12 1.13 22.50
C VAL A 544 0.76 -0.02 22.06
N HIS A 545 1.60 0.25 21.08
CA HIS A 545 2.53 -0.71 20.50
C HIS A 545 3.94 -0.13 20.52
N SER A 546 4.95 -0.96 20.52
CA SER A 546 6.34 -0.55 20.40
C SER A 546 7.10 -1.45 19.44
N HIS A 547 8.06 -0.88 18.78
CA HIS A 547 9.09 -1.65 18.09
C HIS A 547 10.20 -2.01 19.07
N SER A 548 10.61 -3.29 19.09
CA SER A 548 11.56 -3.83 20.07
C SER A 548 12.92 -3.11 20.13
N LYS A 549 13.34 -2.47 19.03
CA LYS A 549 14.63 -1.77 18.94
C LYS A 549 14.53 -0.25 19.14
N GLN A 550 13.38 0.37 18.97
CA GLN A 550 13.27 1.83 18.89
C GLN A 550 12.60 2.50 20.09
N ARG A 551 12.10 1.76 21.06
CA ARG A 551 11.48 2.27 22.31
C ARG A 551 10.47 3.41 22.15
N MET A 552 9.88 3.59 20.95
CA MET A 552 8.84 4.57 20.71
C MET A 552 7.46 3.96 20.90
N GLY A 553 6.52 4.71 21.41
CA GLY A 553 5.14 4.30 21.56
C GLY A 553 4.32 4.69 20.35
N ILE A 554 3.81 3.71 19.62
CA ILE A 554 2.88 3.89 18.50
C ILE A 554 1.48 3.63 19.02
N VAL A 555 0.59 4.59 18.82
CA VAL A 555 -0.80 4.52 19.30
C VAL A 555 -1.71 4.23 18.11
N ARG A 556 -2.63 3.28 18.33
CA ARG A 556 -3.73 2.99 17.41
C ARG A 556 -5.03 2.97 18.19
N GLY A 557 -6.13 3.28 17.53
CA GLY A 557 -7.41 3.27 18.22
C GLY A 557 -8.57 3.80 17.39
N GLN A 558 -9.63 4.16 18.09
CA GLN A 558 -10.85 4.67 17.52
C GLN A 558 -11.39 5.83 18.35
N LEU A 559 -11.73 6.93 17.69
CA LEU A 559 -12.41 8.10 18.25
C LEU A 559 -13.88 8.06 17.81
N THR A 560 -14.81 8.14 18.74
CA THR A 560 -16.25 8.19 18.44
C THR A 560 -16.83 9.44 19.05
N CYS A 561 -17.36 10.33 18.20
CA CYS A 561 -18.07 11.53 18.64
C CYS A 561 -19.57 11.24 18.80
N PRO A 562 -20.29 11.83 19.76
CA PRO A 562 -21.69 11.51 20.04
C PRO A 562 -22.63 11.66 18.83
N ASN A 563 -22.31 12.57 17.92
CA ASN A 563 -23.14 12.90 16.75
C ASN A 563 -22.67 12.22 15.45
N SER A 564 -21.55 11.48 15.47
CA SER A 564 -21.07 10.72 14.32
C SER A 564 -21.41 9.25 14.53
N GLY A 565 -22.28 8.69 13.72
CA GLY A 565 -22.67 7.27 13.83
C GLY A 565 -21.57 6.25 13.52
N ALA A 566 -20.35 6.69 13.19
CA ALA A 566 -19.19 5.85 12.89
C ALA A 566 -17.96 6.35 13.66
N GLY A 567 -17.14 5.42 14.18
CA GLY A 567 -15.86 5.76 14.79
C GLY A 567 -14.81 6.14 13.76
N ALA A 568 -14.03 7.19 14.03
CA ALA A 568 -12.88 7.58 13.24
C ALA A 568 -11.64 6.79 13.69
N GLU A 569 -10.86 6.30 12.74
CA GLU A 569 -9.57 5.67 13.03
C GLU A 569 -8.61 6.67 13.67
N VAL A 570 -7.86 6.22 14.68
CA VAL A 570 -6.84 6.98 15.37
C VAL A 570 -5.46 6.37 15.14
N SER A 571 -4.50 7.20 14.78
CA SER A 571 -3.09 6.85 14.72
C SER A 571 -2.25 7.96 15.36
N GLY A 572 -1.14 7.61 16.02
CA GLY A 572 -0.30 8.61 16.64
C GLY A 572 0.84 8.04 17.47
N PHE A 573 1.34 8.85 18.39
CA PHE A 573 2.49 8.53 19.21
C PHE A 573 2.27 8.91 20.68
N THR A 574 3.00 8.23 21.55
CA THR A 574 3.10 8.56 22.98
C THR A 574 4.48 8.20 23.51
N ASP A 575 4.88 8.87 24.60
CA ASP A 575 6.09 8.51 25.34
C ASP A 575 5.86 7.26 26.21
N ILE A 576 6.34 6.11 25.79
CA ILE A 576 6.27 4.88 26.59
C ILE A 576 7.31 4.82 27.73
N ASN A 577 8.22 5.80 27.80
CA ASN A 577 9.30 5.85 28.78
C ASN A 577 8.98 6.78 29.96
N ALA A 578 7.84 7.48 29.93
CA ALA A 578 7.48 8.47 30.96
C ALA A 578 7.60 7.96 32.39
N VAL A 579 7.09 6.75 32.67
CA VAL A 579 7.16 6.11 33.99
C VAL A 579 8.61 5.79 34.36
N ALA A 580 9.38 5.23 33.44
CA ALA A 580 10.80 4.91 33.67
C ALA A 580 11.66 6.17 33.88
N SER A 581 11.29 7.26 33.21
CA SER A 581 11.90 8.59 33.35
C SER A 581 11.39 9.37 34.57
N LYS A 582 10.51 8.78 35.38
CA LYS A 582 9.88 9.39 36.57
C LYS A 582 9.15 10.72 36.28
N LEU A 583 8.59 10.84 35.09
CA LEU A 583 7.77 11.98 34.73
C LEU A 583 6.38 11.87 35.38
N LYS A 584 5.75 13.01 35.65
CA LYS A 584 4.36 13.04 36.12
C LYS A 584 3.36 12.94 34.97
N ARG A 585 3.79 13.31 33.79
CA ARG A 585 2.96 13.41 32.57
C ARG A 585 3.59 12.62 31.44
N GLN A 586 2.75 11.91 30.71
CA GLN A 586 3.12 11.19 29.49
C GLN A 586 2.59 11.96 28.28
N SER A 587 3.45 12.37 27.37
CA SER A 587 3.04 13.10 26.16
C SER A 587 2.28 12.20 25.20
N VAL A 588 1.29 12.78 24.54
CA VAL A 588 0.39 12.11 23.58
C VAL A 588 0.14 13.01 22.39
N SER A 589 0.28 12.46 21.19
CA SER A 589 -0.15 13.11 19.95
C SER A 589 -0.86 12.10 19.06
N LEU A 590 -2.11 12.35 18.76
CA LEU A 590 -2.99 11.48 17.99
C LEU A 590 -3.52 12.23 16.77
N THR A 591 -3.83 11.50 15.70
CA THR A 591 -4.52 12.03 14.54
C THR A 591 -5.74 11.18 14.21
N ALA A 592 -6.79 11.81 13.69
CA ALA A 592 -8.02 11.15 13.24
C ALA A 592 -8.60 11.83 12.00
N ALA A 593 -9.34 11.06 11.19
CA ALA A 593 -10.07 11.57 10.03
C ALA A 593 -11.54 11.18 10.13
N GLU A 594 -12.43 12.17 10.17
CA GLU A 594 -13.88 11.98 10.24
C GLU A 594 -14.50 12.15 8.84
N THR A 595 -14.99 11.06 8.28
CA THR A 595 -15.50 11.03 6.90
C THR A 595 -16.84 11.75 6.70
N PRO A 596 -17.83 11.75 7.61
CA PRO A 596 -19.06 12.50 7.38
C PRO A 596 -18.82 14.00 7.31
N ASP A 597 -17.99 14.54 8.20
CA ASP A 597 -17.75 15.97 8.36
C ASP A 597 -16.56 16.49 7.53
N ALA A 598 -15.87 15.61 6.80
CA ALA A 598 -14.67 15.92 6.03
C ALA A 598 -13.61 16.70 6.84
N THR A 599 -13.45 16.34 8.13
CA THR A 599 -12.57 17.01 9.09
C THR A 599 -11.44 16.08 9.53
N VAL A 600 -10.21 16.59 9.54
CA VAL A 600 -9.07 15.93 10.17
C VAL A 600 -8.77 16.59 11.51
N ARG A 601 -8.31 15.80 12.47
CA ARG A 601 -7.98 16.27 13.82
C ARG A 601 -6.57 15.82 14.20
N ALA A 602 -5.80 16.73 14.79
CA ALA A 602 -4.64 16.38 15.61
C ALA A 602 -5.00 16.68 17.08
N LEU A 603 -4.87 15.66 17.93
CA LEU A 603 -5.18 15.74 19.36
C LEU A 603 -3.86 15.60 20.14
N CYS A 604 -3.45 16.65 20.83
CA CYS A 604 -2.13 16.73 21.43
C CYS A 604 -2.20 17.19 22.88
N GLY A 605 -1.50 16.51 23.77
CA GLY A 605 -1.51 16.85 25.18
C GLY A 605 -0.79 15.80 26.02
N ALA A 606 -1.26 15.56 27.22
CA ALA A 606 -0.63 14.63 28.12
C ALA A 606 -1.63 13.83 28.96
N LEU A 607 -1.22 12.63 29.30
CA LEU A 607 -1.82 11.80 30.33
C LEU A 607 -1.17 12.12 31.67
N GLU A 608 -1.97 12.53 32.65
CA GLU A 608 -1.55 12.65 34.06
C GLU A 608 -1.45 11.25 34.66
N LEU A 609 -0.24 10.81 34.97
CA LEU A 609 0.01 9.42 35.38
C LEU A 609 -0.56 9.09 36.78
N GLU A 610 -0.65 10.08 37.68
CA GLU A 610 -1.21 9.90 39.01
C GLU A 610 -2.74 10.04 39.06
N GLY A 611 -3.35 10.73 38.08
CA GLY A 611 -4.76 11.10 38.08
C GLY A 611 -5.62 10.38 37.04
N GLU A 612 -5.06 9.52 36.22
CA GLU A 612 -5.75 8.83 35.13
C GLU A 612 -6.63 9.76 34.25
N THR A 613 -6.14 10.97 34.04
CA THR A 613 -6.81 11.99 33.23
C THR A 613 -5.98 12.28 31.99
N LEU A 614 -6.63 12.23 30.84
CA LEU A 614 -6.01 12.55 29.54
C LEU A 614 -6.54 13.93 29.07
N GLU A 615 -5.68 14.93 29.04
CA GLU A 615 -6.01 16.29 28.59
C GLU A 615 -5.38 16.54 27.21
N LEU A 616 -6.22 16.84 26.22
CA LEU A 616 -5.81 17.05 24.84
C LEU A 616 -6.33 18.38 24.30
N LEU A 617 -5.46 19.11 23.63
CA LEU A 617 -5.84 20.18 22.69
C LEU A 617 -6.13 19.56 21.34
N VAL A 618 -7.19 19.98 20.70
CA VAL A 618 -7.67 19.48 19.42
C VAL A 618 -7.49 20.55 18.36
N LEU A 619 -6.65 20.29 17.37
CA LEU A 619 -6.55 21.08 16.15
C LEU A 619 -7.41 20.41 15.08
N ALA A 620 -8.54 21.00 14.73
CA ALA A 620 -9.47 20.49 13.72
C ALA A 620 -9.38 21.32 12.44
N SER A 621 -9.19 20.65 11.31
CA SER A 621 -9.11 21.28 9.99
C SER A 621 -10.07 20.62 9.02
N ALA A 622 -10.91 21.44 8.37
CA ALA A 622 -11.78 21.05 7.26
C ALA A 622 -11.28 21.67 5.96
N SER A 623 -11.68 21.10 4.82
CA SER A 623 -11.28 21.64 3.52
C SER A 623 -11.88 23.03 3.29
N VAL A 624 -11.04 23.99 2.91
CA VAL A 624 -11.42 25.37 2.63
C VAL A 624 -10.89 25.83 1.26
N ALA A 625 -11.41 26.93 0.74
CA ALA A 625 -10.83 27.58 -0.43
C ALA A 625 -9.41 28.11 -0.12
N PRO A 626 -8.49 28.16 -1.11
CA PRO A 626 -7.11 28.59 -0.90
C PRO A 626 -6.96 29.96 -0.21
N ALA A 627 -7.85 30.91 -0.51
CA ALA A 627 -7.84 32.23 0.11
C ALA A 627 -8.09 32.21 1.63
N ASN A 628 -8.68 31.13 2.17
CA ASN A 628 -9.03 30.98 3.58
C ASN A 628 -8.10 30.02 4.34
N ALA A 629 -7.00 29.58 3.73
CA ALA A 629 -6.08 28.59 4.31
C ALA A 629 -5.50 29.01 5.69
N TYR A 630 -5.37 30.29 5.95
CA TYR A 630 -4.84 30.82 7.20
C TYR A 630 -5.82 30.71 8.39
N LEU A 631 -7.12 30.54 8.14
CA LEU A 631 -8.17 30.34 9.15
C LEU A 631 -8.73 28.91 9.18
N ALA A 632 -8.08 27.98 8.54
CA ALA A 632 -8.61 26.64 8.30
C ALA A 632 -8.56 25.71 9.51
N THR A 633 -7.82 26.06 10.57
CA THR A 633 -7.63 25.23 11.75
C THR A 633 -8.28 25.88 12.97
N GLN A 634 -9.20 25.15 13.60
CA GLN A 634 -9.80 25.52 14.89
C GLN A 634 -9.08 24.80 16.02
N ILE A 635 -8.98 25.46 17.18
CA ILE A 635 -8.45 24.85 18.41
C ILE A 635 -9.56 24.74 19.47
N SER A 636 -9.63 23.59 20.11
CA SER A 636 -10.46 23.34 21.29
C SER A 636 -9.70 22.46 22.28
N SER A 637 -10.27 22.23 23.45
CA SER A 637 -9.72 21.31 24.44
C SER A 637 -10.74 20.22 24.79
N ILE A 638 -10.24 19.02 25.08
CA ILE A 638 -11.06 17.91 25.54
C ILE A 638 -10.33 17.17 26.66
N ARG A 639 -11.09 16.80 27.68
CA ARG A 639 -10.60 16.07 28.84
C ARG A 639 -11.31 14.73 28.91
N PHE A 640 -10.52 13.66 28.92
CA PHE A 640 -11.01 12.30 29.04
C PHE A 640 -10.68 11.74 30.43
N THR A 641 -11.57 10.91 30.92
CA THR A 641 -11.35 10.05 32.09
C THR A 641 -11.43 8.59 31.67
N ARG A 642 -10.68 7.74 32.35
CA ARG A 642 -10.69 6.31 32.07
C ARG A 642 -12.05 5.71 32.46
N THR A 643 -12.58 4.85 31.58
CA THR A 643 -13.72 3.99 31.93
C THR A 643 -13.20 2.64 32.41
N THR A 644 -13.73 2.18 33.52
CA THR A 644 -13.45 0.85 34.10
C THR A 644 -13.98 -0.26 33.23
#